data_2bcb8256202ef7a8ce800ee2dadc7d09
#
_entry.id   2bcb8256202ef7a8ce800ee2dadc7d09
#
_cell.length_a   1.000
_cell.length_b   1.000
_cell.length_c   1.000
_cell.angle_alpha   90.00
_cell.angle_beta   90.00
_cell.angle_gamma   90.00
#
_symmetry.space_group_name_H-M   'P 1'
#
loop_
_entity.id
_entity.type
_entity.pdbx_description
1 polymer ?
#
loop_
_entity_poly.entity_id
_entity_poly.type
_entity_poly.pdbx_seq_one_letter_code
_entity_poly.pdbx_strand_id
1 'polypeptide(L)'
;MASKVKVTRLESEIDRCRVECNWKKSVELAKQLTVKSTDLASTVTFLQGEMALEEYIESHDPTNEDNILEARGSLQEAYECLSKISQGNSRFQEQASLLLAKIQFCQGFYQVALASLEKVDLAAVALRESEGSSLRNTRLLYIVAESYAIKGKSLDKTKGNLKTKYKLAEREDEIVTCYEISGDLALLCLQQREKRQSQPCDSNFVITSLVEMALSQVPLMHLKSRDVDKSIQRYREMLRAVESRFTQDIRKHLALELAQLLLRSCSMNSYKPIDLLAKNQNAKGPKPFVRSSDKASGSWRRHLSSRLFVPQTLDEEVLLLLLIAEAVGTREAVLERNKETHEMTLTSVTAIYDLLALTLVRRAQFLRLTESFEKAMRFSFEEFHIWYQYANSLISSHKHAHALLVLAECHRLAPHDTCVCLQAAQLCYEHLQIYQQGLEWSERAVECTGSQHHLSRAHMALGTGLCLVAKDSKLLQDREELNERALKAFKEAHRLDPNDYLAAFHLALQFANLRKISEAVTYTKLSLKLRSDFIHSLHLMTLLLSARKQHEEAMTLIRAALEEYPDNLSLLMTKAKLQKIVLGPEEALATYQKMLKLWKDLHEMDVADDCSDSKSRARDRCTWDKRSLAQMTLHEFSERGSGSIRAESVAASRVEKALSDLASSMNSSFQPRAGPQRSWVIQAQIWLNLAELYLSLNQVNEAQSCVQETFQLFPHSVYVFFMRGLVLEHRGCLNDARVCYENAISVNPAHTKSLYHLGIVLHKMNDNRLAEKILRDAVNLDPCFHKAWFMLGTVLESLGQPEDASNCHMTGNMLEATCPVAPFNVIQRTLT
;
A
#
# COMPACT_ATOMS: atom_id res chain seq x y z
N MET A 1 -58.80 21.35 -38.53
CA MET A 1 -58.09 20.39 -37.67
C MET A 1 -56.63 20.16 -38.07
N ALA A 2 -56.29 19.94 -39.34
CA ALA A 2 -54.92 19.67 -39.79
C ALA A 2 -53.91 20.81 -39.52
N SER A 3 -54.35 22.09 -39.51
CA SER A 3 -53.50 23.25 -39.19
C SER A 3 -53.14 23.31 -37.71
N LYS A 4 -54.07 23.04 -36.80
CA LYS A 4 -53.85 23.02 -35.36
C LYS A 4 -52.88 21.87 -34.93
N VAL A 5 -53.02 20.67 -35.58
CA VAL A 5 -52.16 19.53 -35.33
C VAL A 5 -50.69 19.83 -35.80
N LYS A 6 -50.51 20.57 -36.87
CA LYS A 6 -49.15 20.97 -37.34
C LYS A 6 -48.53 22.04 -36.41
N VAL A 7 -49.34 22.92 -35.82
CA VAL A 7 -48.86 23.95 -34.83
C VAL A 7 -48.42 23.28 -33.52
N THR A 8 -49.23 22.40 -32.96
CA THR A 8 -48.89 21.65 -31.74
C THR A 8 -47.67 20.75 -31.91
N ARG A 9 -47.45 20.17 -33.10
CA ARG A 9 -46.24 19.39 -33.41
C ARG A 9 -44.99 20.27 -33.44
N LEU A 10 -45.05 21.46 -34.03
CA LEU A 10 -43.94 22.42 -34.06
C LEU A 10 -43.65 22.96 -32.66
N GLU A 11 -44.65 23.25 -31.84
CA GLU A 11 -44.47 23.65 -30.45
C GLU A 11 -43.75 22.56 -29.60
N SER A 12 -44.15 21.30 -29.76
CA SER A 12 -43.51 20.19 -29.06
C SER A 12 -42.06 19.98 -29.52
N GLU A 13 -41.75 20.26 -30.80
CA GLU A 13 -40.39 20.15 -31.34
C GLU A 13 -39.52 21.33 -30.88
N ILE A 14 -40.07 22.55 -30.74
CA ILE A 14 -39.41 23.70 -30.14
C ILE A 14 -39.08 23.39 -28.65
N ASP A 15 -40.05 22.91 -27.87
CA ASP A 15 -39.82 22.55 -26.47
C ASP A 15 -38.74 21.43 -26.33
N ARG A 16 -38.70 20.51 -27.28
CA ARG A 16 -37.64 19.49 -27.37
C ARG A 16 -36.26 20.12 -27.66
N CYS A 17 -36.16 20.97 -28.65
CA CYS A 17 -34.90 21.66 -28.98
C CYS A 17 -34.39 22.53 -27.81
N ARG A 18 -35.29 23.16 -27.03
CA ARG A 18 -34.93 23.89 -25.81
C ARG A 18 -34.36 22.99 -24.71
N VAL A 19 -34.94 21.80 -24.53
CA VAL A 19 -34.41 20.82 -23.56
C VAL A 19 -33.06 20.23 -24.02
N GLU A 20 -32.85 20.07 -25.34
CA GLU A 20 -31.61 19.57 -25.93
C GLU A 20 -30.54 20.66 -26.10
N CYS A 21 -30.82 21.93 -25.71
CA CYS A 21 -29.95 23.09 -25.87
C CYS A 21 -29.58 23.41 -27.33
N ASN A 22 -30.43 23.05 -28.28
CA ASN A 22 -30.25 23.37 -29.70
C ASN A 22 -30.95 24.68 -30.04
N TRP A 23 -30.35 25.81 -29.60
CA TRP A 23 -30.95 27.12 -29.65
C TRP A 23 -31.23 27.65 -31.05
N LYS A 24 -30.28 27.45 -31.99
CA LYS A 24 -30.39 27.88 -33.39
C LYS A 24 -31.60 27.26 -34.07
N LYS A 25 -31.75 25.93 -33.95
CA LYS A 25 -32.87 25.18 -34.49
C LYS A 25 -34.22 25.60 -33.85
N SER A 26 -34.22 25.87 -32.54
CA SER A 26 -35.37 26.33 -31.80
C SER A 26 -35.89 27.67 -32.37
N VAL A 27 -35.00 28.62 -32.64
CA VAL A 27 -35.37 29.92 -33.23
C VAL A 27 -35.82 29.79 -34.68
N GLU A 28 -35.21 28.94 -35.48
CA GLU A 28 -35.67 28.68 -36.86
C GLU A 28 -37.05 28.06 -36.92
N LEU A 29 -37.35 27.12 -36.06
CA LEU A 29 -38.68 26.51 -35.96
C LEU A 29 -39.73 27.52 -35.49
N ALA A 30 -39.36 28.40 -34.57
CA ALA A 30 -40.21 29.48 -34.10
C ALA A 30 -40.53 30.50 -35.19
N LYS A 31 -39.58 30.88 -36.04
CA LYS A 31 -39.77 31.73 -37.21
C LYS A 31 -40.74 31.05 -38.21
N GLN A 32 -40.67 29.73 -38.43
CA GLN A 32 -41.63 29.01 -39.26
C GLN A 32 -43.04 28.98 -38.65
N LEU A 33 -43.14 29.02 -37.32
CA LEU A 33 -44.41 29.10 -36.62
C LEU A 33 -45.12 30.45 -36.79
N THR A 34 -44.36 31.56 -36.76
CA THR A 34 -44.90 32.92 -36.92
C THR A 34 -45.46 33.19 -38.31
N VAL A 35 -44.92 32.56 -39.34
CA VAL A 35 -45.47 32.62 -40.70
C VAL A 35 -46.89 32.06 -40.77
N LYS A 36 -47.30 31.22 -39.78
CA LYS A 36 -48.62 30.59 -39.75
C LYS A 36 -49.63 31.26 -38.81
N SER A 37 -49.20 32.10 -37.85
CA SER A 37 -50.08 32.86 -36.97
C SER A 37 -49.35 34.07 -36.36
N THR A 38 -49.89 35.24 -36.57
CA THR A 38 -49.33 36.51 -36.09
C THR A 38 -49.34 36.68 -34.56
N ASP A 39 -50.17 35.91 -33.85
CA ASP A 39 -50.30 35.92 -32.38
C ASP A 39 -49.09 35.28 -31.67
N LEU A 40 -48.16 34.65 -32.40
CA LEU A 40 -46.99 33.97 -31.86
C LEU A 40 -45.66 34.77 -31.98
N ALA A 41 -45.74 36.04 -32.35
CA ALA A 41 -44.54 36.91 -32.46
C ALA A 41 -43.82 37.03 -31.08
N SER A 42 -44.53 37.04 -29.98
CA SER A 42 -43.97 37.03 -28.61
C SER A 42 -43.16 35.81 -28.31
N THR A 43 -43.47 34.65 -28.92
CA THR A 43 -42.70 33.42 -28.75
C THR A 43 -41.31 33.50 -29.40
N VAL A 44 -41.22 34.13 -30.58
CA VAL A 44 -39.93 34.30 -31.27
C VAL A 44 -39.01 35.22 -30.51
N THR A 45 -39.54 36.36 -30.06
CA THR A 45 -38.74 37.32 -29.28
C THR A 45 -38.29 36.73 -27.95
N PHE A 46 -39.12 35.93 -27.30
CA PHE A 46 -38.72 35.16 -26.11
C PHE A 46 -37.55 34.22 -26.40
N LEU A 47 -37.66 33.36 -27.45
CA LEU A 47 -36.64 32.39 -27.81
C LEU A 47 -35.34 33.03 -28.30
N GLN A 48 -35.41 34.21 -28.95
CA GLN A 48 -34.24 34.98 -29.32
C GLN A 48 -33.50 35.50 -28.09
N GLY A 49 -34.23 36.03 -27.09
CA GLY A 49 -33.64 36.46 -25.84
C GLY A 49 -33.06 35.32 -25.01
N GLU A 50 -33.73 34.14 -24.95
CA GLU A 50 -33.21 32.95 -24.29
C GLU A 50 -31.95 32.43 -25.00
N MET A 51 -31.92 32.37 -26.35
CA MET A 51 -30.79 31.95 -27.14
C MET A 51 -29.55 32.84 -26.89
N ALA A 52 -29.72 34.15 -26.98
CA ALA A 52 -28.61 35.08 -26.76
C ALA A 52 -28.02 35.02 -25.34
N LEU A 53 -28.86 34.77 -24.34
CA LEU A 53 -28.42 34.55 -22.96
C LEU A 53 -27.65 33.25 -22.79
N GLU A 54 -28.17 32.14 -23.29
CA GLU A 54 -27.56 30.85 -23.09
C GLU A 54 -26.26 30.67 -23.92
N GLU A 55 -26.19 31.20 -25.16
CA GLU A 55 -24.95 31.24 -25.95
C GLU A 55 -23.85 32.06 -25.25
N TYR A 56 -24.23 33.17 -24.54
CA TYR A 56 -23.27 33.92 -23.72
C TYR A 56 -22.76 33.09 -22.54
N ILE A 57 -23.64 32.38 -21.85
CA ILE A 57 -23.27 31.55 -20.66
C ILE A 57 -22.44 30.34 -21.04
N GLU A 58 -22.64 29.73 -22.24
CA GLU A 58 -21.81 28.67 -22.77
C GLU A 58 -20.33 29.08 -22.94
N SER A 59 -20.08 30.36 -23.25
CA SER A 59 -18.74 30.92 -23.48
C SER A 59 -18.13 31.59 -22.25
N HIS A 60 -18.96 32.07 -21.29
CA HIS A 60 -18.54 32.86 -20.14
C HIS A 60 -19.23 32.36 -18.88
N ASP A 61 -18.41 31.92 -17.91
CA ASP A 61 -18.94 31.46 -16.60
C ASP A 61 -19.63 32.61 -15.85
N PRO A 62 -20.95 32.51 -15.55
CA PRO A 62 -21.72 33.53 -14.83
C PRO A 62 -21.31 33.65 -13.35
N THR A 63 -20.52 32.71 -12.80
CA THR A 63 -20.05 32.78 -11.42
C THR A 63 -18.77 33.60 -11.26
N ASN A 64 -18.05 33.86 -12.37
CA ASN A 64 -16.81 34.64 -12.39
C ASN A 64 -17.09 36.15 -12.46
N GLU A 65 -16.55 36.90 -11.48
CA GLU A 65 -16.74 38.35 -11.39
C GLU A 65 -16.03 39.13 -12.51
N ASP A 66 -15.02 38.59 -13.15
CA ASP A 66 -14.27 39.24 -14.25
C ASP A 66 -15.14 39.41 -15.48
N ASN A 67 -16.12 38.55 -15.69
CA ASN A 67 -17.03 38.59 -16.83
C ASN A 67 -18.15 39.63 -16.70
N ILE A 68 -18.33 40.32 -15.55
CA ILE A 68 -19.41 41.25 -15.27
C ILE A 68 -19.40 42.45 -16.22
N LEU A 69 -18.22 42.97 -16.54
CA LEU A 69 -18.10 44.15 -17.40
C LEU A 69 -18.49 43.84 -18.86
N GLU A 70 -18.10 42.67 -19.34
CA GLU A 70 -18.42 42.20 -20.69
C GLU A 70 -19.92 41.84 -20.80
N ALA A 71 -20.50 41.21 -19.74
CA ALA A 71 -21.91 40.87 -19.67
C ALA A 71 -22.84 42.08 -19.82
N ARG A 72 -22.42 43.29 -19.37
CA ARG A 72 -23.20 44.52 -19.48
C ARG A 72 -23.38 44.96 -20.93
N GLY A 73 -22.39 44.72 -21.78
CA GLY A 73 -22.48 45.04 -23.20
C GLY A 73 -23.19 43.95 -24.03
N SER A 74 -22.72 42.73 -23.89
CA SER A 74 -23.15 41.57 -24.71
C SER A 74 -24.60 41.15 -24.47
N LEU A 75 -25.10 41.28 -23.22
CA LEU A 75 -26.47 40.87 -22.86
C LEU A 75 -27.55 41.95 -23.00
N GLN A 76 -27.23 43.11 -23.57
CA GLN A 76 -28.20 44.20 -23.72
C GLN A 76 -29.36 43.84 -24.64
N GLU A 77 -29.07 43.18 -25.77
CA GLU A 77 -30.10 42.73 -26.72
C GLU A 77 -31.03 41.67 -26.10
N ALA A 78 -30.46 40.70 -25.36
CA ALA A 78 -31.23 39.69 -24.63
C ALA A 78 -32.15 40.35 -23.57
N TYR A 79 -31.60 41.38 -22.84
CA TYR A 79 -32.35 42.13 -21.84
C TYR A 79 -33.56 42.86 -22.47
N GLU A 80 -33.40 43.52 -23.61
CA GLU A 80 -34.49 44.21 -24.30
C GLU A 80 -35.57 43.25 -24.80
N CYS A 81 -35.18 42.11 -25.36
CA CYS A 81 -36.12 41.08 -25.80
C CYS A 81 -36.97 40.53 -24.65
N LEU A 82 -36.35 40.18 -23.55
CA LEU A 82 -37.02 39.56 -22.40
C LEU A 82 -37.81 40.58 -21.57
N SER A 83 -37.37 41.84 -21.51
CA SER A 83 -38.08 42.92 -20.79
C SER A 83 -39.42 43.25 -21.43
N LYS A 84 -39.52 43.27 -22.76
CA LYS A 84 -40.78 43.46 -23.49
C LYS A 84 -41.80 42.36 -23.18
N ILE A 85 -41.36 41.15 -22.91
CA ILE A 85 -42.23 40.00 -22.68
C ILE A 85 -42.63 39.90 -21.22
N SER A 86 -41.77 40.26 -20.29
CA SER A 86 -42.06 40.25 -18.84
C SER A 86 -43.13 41.27 -18.45
N GLN A 87 -43.29 42.39 -19.22
CA GLN A 87 -44.32 43.40 -18.99
C GLN A 87 -45.62 43.10 -19.74
N GLY A 88 -45.64 42.15 -20.70
CA GLY A 88 -46.79 41.76 -21.48
C GLY A 88 -47.57 40.60 -20.85
N ASN A 89 -48.83 40.46 -21.24
CA ASN A 89 -49.65 39.32 -20.80
C ASN A 89 -49.41 38.09 -21.69
N SER A 90 -48.16 37.56 -21.63
CA SER A 90 -47.76 36.46 -22.49
C SER A 90 -47.61 35.13 -21.71
N ARG A 91 -47.81 34.01 -22.43
CA ARG A 91 -47.62 32.63 -21.88
C ARG A 91 -46.24 32.41 -21.25
N PHE A 92 -45.23 33.23 -21.61
CA PHE A 92 -43.85 33.12 -21.13
C PHE A 92 -43.46 34.19 -20.10
N GLN A 93 -44.42 34.94 -19.56
CA GLN A 93 -44.14 36.05 -18.63
C GLN A 93 -43.32 35.62 -17.42
N GLU A 94 -43.72 34.51 -16.75
CA GLU A 94 -42.99 33.99 -15.60
C GLU A 94 -41.55 33.59 -16.00
N GLN A 95 -41.37 32.86 -17.11
CA GLN A 95 -40.05 32.43 -17.60
C GLN A 95 -39.18 33.64 -17.96
N ALA A 96 -39.74 34.61 -18.64
CA ALA A 96 -39.03 35.85 -19.02
C ALA A 96 -38.56 36.65 -17.79
N SER A 97 -39.37 36.71 -16.74
CA SER A 97 -38.99 37.36 -15.48
C SER A 97 -37.83 36.65 -14.79
N LEU A 98 -37.80 35.28 -14.78
CA LEU A 98 -36.71 34.49 -14.22
C LEU A 98 -35.41 34.62 -15.03
N LEU A 99 -35.50 34.61 -16.36
CA LEU A 99 -34.34 34.81 -17.24
C LEU A 99 -33.79 36.25 -17.15
N LEU A 100 -34.67 37.25 -16.97
CA LEU A 100 -34.23 38.64 -16.69
C LEU A 100 -33.44 38.73 -15.37
N ALA A 101 -33.89 38.05 -14.32
CA ALA A 101 -33.12 37.98 -13.08
C ALA A 101 -31.75 37.33 -13.30
N LYS A 102 -31.66 36.30 -14.18
CA LYS A 102 -30.39 35.66 -14.57
C LYS A 102 -29.46 36.66 -15.30
N ILE A 103 -29.96 37.46 -16.24
CA ILE A 103 -29.20 38.54 -16.91
C ILE A 103 -28.72 39.57 -15.89
N GLN A 104 -29.59 40.06 -15.03
CA GLN A 104 -29.25 41.05 -14.00
C GLN A 104 -28.17 40.55 -13.04
N PHE A 105 -28.18 39.23 -12.72
CA PHE A 105 -27.15 38.60 -11.94
C PHE A 105 -25.80 38.58 -12.68
N CYS A 106 -25.76 38.18 -13.95
CA CYS A 106 -24.55 38.21 -14.78
C CYS A 106 -23.95 39.60 -14.90
N GLN A 107 -24.80 40.65 -14.97
CA GLN A 107 -24.40 42.06 -15.00
C GLN A 107 -23.94 42.62 -13.65
N GLY A 108 -24.03 41.85 -12.55
CA GLY A 108 -23.63 42.26 -11.22
C GLY A 108 -24.68 43.07 -10.44
N PHE A 109 -25.92 43.19 -10.96
CA PHE A 109 -27.02 43.93 -10.32
C PHE A 109 -27.80 43.05 -9.34
N TYR A 110 -27.16 42.57 -8.29
CA TYR A 110 -27.68 41.54 -7.36
C TYR A 110 -28.99 41.97 -6.65
N GLN A 111 -29.12 43.25 -6.28
CA GLN A 111 -30.32 43.75 -5.62
C GLN A 111 -31.52 43.80 -6.59
N VAL A 112 -31.28 44.16 -7.84
CA VAL A 112 -32.32 44.22 -8.87
C VAL A 112 -32.75 42.79 -9.25
N ALA A 113 -31.81 41.86 -9.32
CA ALA A 113 -32.09 40.43 -9.55
C ALA A 113 -32.98 39.87 -8.44
N LEU A 114 -32.70 40.18 -7.17
CA LEU A 114 -33.54 39.77 -6.04
C LEU A 114 -34.97 40.35 -6.17
N ALA A 115 -35.12 41.64 -6.45
CA ALA A 115 -36.40 42.26 -6.64
C ALA A 115 -37.19 41.69 -7.85
N SER A 116 -36.49 41.21 -8.87
CA SER A 116 -37.13 40.54 -10.01
C SER A 116 -37.58 39.09 -9.66
N LEU A 117 -36.85 38.38 -8.80
CA LEU A 117 -37.21 37.06 -8.32
C LEU A 117 -38.37 37.11 -7.31
N GLU A 118 -38.51 38.18 -6.51
CA GLU A 118 -39.61 38.35 -5.57
C GLU A 118 -40.98 38.57 -6.25
N LYS A 119 -41.00 39.00 -7.51
CA LYS A 119 -42.22 39.12 -8.30
C LYS A 119 -42.87 37.78 -8.69
N VAL A 120 -42.09 36.71 -8.65
CA VAL A 120 -42.53 35.35 -9.05
C VAL A 120 -42.50 34.45 -7.83
N ASP A 121 -43.63 33.78 -7.52
CA ASP A 121 -43.66 32.77 -6.46
C ASP A 121 -42.92 31.51 -6.94
N LEU A 122 -41.60 31.47 -6.67
CA LEU A 122 -40.73 30.34 -7.05
C LEU A 122 -41.23 29.02 -6.47
N ALA A 123 -41.78 29.03 -5.25
CA ALA A 123 -42.23 27.80 -4.57
C ALA A 123 -43.48 27.22 -5.25
N ALA A 124 -44.45 28.09 -5.61
CA ALA A 124 -45.65 27.65 -6.32
C ALA A 124 -45.33 27.11 -7.72
N VAL A 125 -44.39 27.76 -8.44
CA VAL A 125 -43.91 27.29 -9.75
C VAL A 125 -43.17 25.98 -9.64
N ALA A 126 -42.26 25.82 -8.67
CA ALA A 126 -41.52 24.55 -8.43
C ALA A 126 -42.45 23.38 -8.12
N LEU A 127 -43.46 23.57 -7.29
CA LEU A 127 -44.46 22.53 -6.96
C LEU A 127 -45.31 22.13 -8.17
N ARG A 128 -45.80 23.12 -8.92
CA ARG A 128 -46.63 22.91 -10.12
C ARG A 128 -45.88 22.11 -11.19
N GLU A 129 -44.61 22.44 -11.41
CA GLU A 129 -43.82 21.83 -12.46
C GLU A 129 -43.18 20.48 -12.04
N SER A 130 -42.94 20.27 -10.75
CA SER A 130 -42.42 18.99 -10.23
C SER A 130 -43.40 17.80 -10.40
N GLU A 131 -44.71 18.07 -10.38
CA GLU A 131 -45.77 17.09 -10.61
C GLU A 131 -46.06 16.85 -12.10
N GLY A 132 -45.64 17.77 -12.97
CA GLY A 132 -45.90 17.72 -14.39
C GLY A 132 -44.94 16.80 -15.16
N SER A 133 -45.43 16.10 -16.18
CA SER A 133 -44.66 15.18 -17.01
C SER A 133 -44.36 15.71 -18.42
N SER A 134 -44.54 16.98 -18.73
CA SER A 134 -44.32 17.60 -20.06
C SER A 134 -42.84 17.98 -20.25
N LEU A 135 -42.34 17.98 -21.51
CA LEU A 135 -41.00 18.48 -21.88
C LEU A 135 -40.80 19.93 -21.46
N ARG A 136 -41.83 20.76 -21.65
CA ARG A 136 -41.84 22.17 -21.22
C ARG A 136 -41.57 22.33 -19.73
N ASN A 137 -42.16 21.47 -18.91
CA ASN A 137 -41.99 21.50 -17.47
C ASN A 137 -40.53 21.21 -17.05
N THR A 138 -39.82 20.33 -17.78
CA THR A 138 -38.43 20.01 -17.49
C THR A 138 -37.51 21.21 -17.68
N ARG A 139 -37.69 22.01 -18.76
CA ARG A 139 -36.90 23.24 -18.98
C ARG A 139 -37.22 24.30 -17.94
N LEU A 140 -38.51 24.52 -17.66
CA LEU A 140 -38.92 25.51 -16.67
C LEU A 140 -38.41 25.11 -15.26
N LEU A 141 -38.48 23.82 -14.91
CA LEU A 141 -37.94 23.31 -13.65
C LEU A 141 -36.44 23.61 -13.49
N TYR A 142 -35.69 23.48 -14.59
CA TYR A 142 -34.27 23.84 -14.60
C TYR A 142 -34.01 25.32 -14.40
N ILE A 143 -34.80 26.20 -15.09
CA ILE A 143 -34.74 27.67 -14.91
C ILE A 143 -35.06 28.05 -13.45
N VAL A 144 -36.02 27.38 -12.82
CA VAL A 144 -36.36 27.61 -11.39
C VAL A 144 -35.21 27.16 -10.49
N ALA A 145 -34.57 26.05 -10.80
CA ALA A 145 -33.39 25.61 -10.04
C ALA A 145 -32.23 26.62 -10.10
N GLU A 146 -31.94 27.15 -11.30
CA GLU A 146 -30.95 28.22 -11.49
C GLU A 146 -31.36 29.50 -10.75
N SER A 147 -32.66 29.85 -10.79
CA SER A 147 -33.17 31.02 -10.09
C SER A 147 -32.99 30.96 -8.58
N TYR A 148 -33.17 29.79 -7.97
CA TYR A 148 -32.83 29.57 -6.56
C TYR A 148 -31.33 29.72 -6.29
N ALA A 149 -30.46 29.19 -7.17
CA ALA A 149 -29.01 29.40 -7.07
C ALA A 149 -28.61 30.87 -7.12
N ILE A 150 -29.21 31.62 -8.08
CA ILE A 150 -29.03 33.05 -8.23
C ILE A 150 -29.53 33.80 -7.00
N LYS A 151 -30.70 33.45 -6.46
CA LYS A 151 -31.23 34.02 -5.22
C LYS A 151 -30.23 33.83 -4.08
N GLY A 152 -29.77 32.61 -3.85
CA GLY A 152 -28.80 32.28 -2.80
C GLY A 152 -27.49 33.08 -2.93
N LYS A 153 -26.91 33.14 -4.15
CA LYS A 153 -25.66 33.89 -4.40
C LYS A 153 -25.83 35.40 -4.27
N SER A 154 -26.97 35.95 -4.75
CA SER A 154 -27.27 37.37 -4.63
C SER A 154 -27.49 37.78 -3.16
N LEU A 155 -28.10 36.91 -2.37
CA LEU A 155 -28.24 37.08 -0.93
C LEU A 155 -26.88 37.07 -0.22
N ASP A 156 -25.99 36.20 -0.63
CA ASP A 156 -24.63 36.10 -0.10
C ASP A 156 -23.80 37.36 -0.39
N LYS A 157 -23.83 37.86 -1.63
CA LYS A 157 -23.15 39.11 -2.05
C LYS A 157 -23.70 40.38 -1.37
N THR A 158 -24.96 40.38 -0.95
CA THR A 158 -25.61 41.50 -0.27
C THR A 158 -25.54 41.46 1.26
N LYS A 159 -24.86 40.49 1.84
CA LYS A 159 -24.67 40.32 3.31
C LYS A 159 -24.07 41.56 4.00
N GLY A 160 -23.17 42.27 3.34
CA GLY A 160 -22.44 43.40 3.91
C GLY A 160 -23.31 44.55 4.40
N ASN A 161 -24.61 44.60 4.03
CA ASN A 161 -25.56 45.64 4.43
C ASN A 161 -26.27 45.34 5.76
N LEU A 162 -26.01 44.16 6.38
CA LEU A 162 -26.68 43.73 7.59
C LEU A 162 -25.82 44.00 8.82
N LYS A 163 -26.35 44.77 9.79
CA LYS A 163 -25.60 45.18 11.00
C LYS A 163 -25.83 44.29 12.22
N THR A 164 -26.81 43.39 12.21
CA THR A 164 -27.23 42.61 13.38
C THR A 164 -26.89 41.13 13.21
N LYS A 165 -26.23 40.47 14.19
CA LYS A 165 -25.86 39.06 14.14
C LYS A 165 -27.05 38.12 13.89
N TYR A 166 -28.20 38.42 14.46
CA TYR A 166 -29.42 37.62 14.28
C TYR A 166 -29.92 37.64 12.83
N LYS A 167 -30.00 38.81 12.21
CA LYS A 167 -30.36 38.94 10.78
C LYS A 167 -29.35 38.31 9.86
N LEU A 168 -28.10 38.21 10.27
CA LEU A 168 -27.03 37.57 9.51
C LEU A 168 -27.21 36.06 9.54
N ALA A 169 -27.52 35.47 10.68
CA ALA A 169 -27.82 34.02 10.83
C ALA A 169 -29.10 33.63 10.08
N GLU A 170 -30.17 34.41 10.19
CA GLU A 170 -31.43 34.19 9.44
C GLU A 170 -31.20 34.24 7.93
N ARG A 171 -30.31 35.15 7.48
CA ARG A 171 -29.92 35.27 6.07
C ARG A 171 -29.08 34.08 5.61
N GLU A 172 -28.20 33.59 6.46
CA GLU A 172 -27.41 32.38 6.18
C GLU A 172 -28.30 31.17 6.05
N ASP A 173 -29.28 30.97 6.92
CA ASP A 173 -30.27 29.90 6.81
C ASP A 173 -31.10 30.01 5.51
N GLU A 174 -31.48 31.22 5.12
CA GLU A 174 -32.18 31.46 3.84
C GLU A 174 -31.32 31.09 2.63
N ILE A 175 -30.03 31.45 2.63
CA ILE A 175 -29.08 31.11 1.58
C ILE A 175 -28.92 29.57 1.46
N VAL A 176 -28.71 28.89 2.59
CA VAL A 176 -28.63 27.44 2.63
C VAL A 176 -29.89 26.80 2.06
N THR A 177 -31.06 27.25 2.48
CA THR A 177 -32.34 26.75 1.98
C THR A 177 -32.51 26.99 0.48
N CYS A 178 -32.09 28.13 -0.05
CA CYS A 178 -32.12 28.40 -1.48
C CYS A 178 -31.22 27.42 -2.29
N TYR A 179 -30.00 27.19 -1.82
CA TYR A 179 -29.10 26.26 -2.49
C TYR A 179 -29.56 24.78 -2.36
N GLU A 180 -30.14 24.37 -1.22
CA GLU A 180 -30.72 23.02 -1.07
C GLU A 180 -31.85 22.78 -2.06
N ILE A 181 -32.78 23.72 -2.19
CA ILE A 181 -33.90 23.63 -3.14
C ILE A 181 -33.38 23.64 -4.58
N SER A 182 -32.42 24.51 -4.92
CA SER A 182 -31.78 24.51 -6.23
C SER A 182 -31.19 23.17 -6.62
N GLY A 183 -30.39 22.59 -5.73
CA GLY A 183 -29.76 21.28 -5.94
C GLY A 183 -30.76 20.14 -6.10
N ASP A 184 -31.81 20.11 -5.24
CA ASP A 184 -32.85 19.07 -5.29
C ASP A 184 -33.68 19.15 -6.58
N LEU A 185 -34.04 20.35 -7.03
CA LEU A 185 -34.77 20.57 -8.29
C LEU A 185 -33.91 20.23 -9.51
N ALA A 186 -32.63 20.57 -9.48
CA ALA A 186 -31.70 20.25 -10.55
C ALA A 186 -31.56 18.73 -10.71
N LEU A 187 -31.32 18.00 -9.62
CA LEU A 187 -31.24 16.54 -9.62
C LEU A 187 -32.54 15.89 -10.13
N LEU A 188 -33.70 16.41 -9.72
CA LEU A 188 -35.01 15.96 -10.22
C LEU A 188 -35.16 16.19 -11.73
N CYS A 189 -34.75 17.37 -12.21
CA CYS A 189 -34.78 17.72 -13.63
C CYS A 189 -33.91 16.76 -14.46
N LEU A 190 -32.68 16.47 -14.02
CA LEU A 190 -31.77 15.56 -14.69
C LEU A 190 -32.34 14.14 -14.76
N GLN A 191 -32.98 13.63 -13.69
CA GLN A 191 -33.65 12.34 -13.69
C GLN A 191 -34.82 12.30 -14.67
N GLN A 192 -35.66 13.35 -14.70
CA GLN A 192 -36.79 13.39 -15.63
C GLN A 192 -36.30 13.44 -17.08
N ARG A 193 -35.18 14.09 -17.34
CA ARG A 193 -34.57 14.17 -18.67
C ARG A 193 -34.10 12.78 -19.12
N GLU A 194 -33.39 12.04 -18.30
CA GLU A 194 -32.87 10.71 -18.66
C GLU A 194 -33.97 9.67 -18.89
N LYS A 195 -35.01 9.69 -18.06
CA LYS A 195 -36.17 8.78 -18.25
C LYS A 195 -36.85 8.92 -19.62
N ARG A 196 -36.69 10.07 -20.26
CA ARG A 196 -37.33 10.39 -21.54
C ARG A 196 -36.45 10.15 -22.75
N GLN A 197 -35.14 10.07 -22.58
CA GLN A 197 -34.20 9.79 -23.66
C GLN A 197 -34.12 8.27 -23.91
N SER A 198 -35.00 7.74 -24.75
CA SER A 198 -34.95 6.35 -25.21
C SER A 198 -33.93 6.09 -26.35
N GLN A 199 -33.29 7.12 -26.88
CA GLN A 199 -32.21 7.02 -27.89
C GLN A 199 -31.04 7.95 -27.52
N PRO A 200 -29.79 7.55 -27.82
CA PRO A 200 -28.62 8.43 -27.65
C PRO A 200 -28.70 9.56 -28.67
N CYS A 201 -29.32 10.68 -28.29
CA CYS A 201 -29.17 11.91 -29.03
C CYS A 201 -27.92 12.62 -28.53
N ASP A 202 -27.13 13.18 -29.45
CA ASP A 202 -26.02 14.08 -29.18
C ASP A 202 -26.59 15.39 -28.61
N SER A 203 -26.89 15.39 -27.31
CA SER A 203 -27.31 16.59 -26.62
C SER A 203 -26.09 17.29 -26.06
N ASN A 204 -25.84 18.52 -26.51
CA ASN A 204 -24.78 19.42 -26.00
C ASN A 204 -25.11 20.00 -24.61
N PHE A 205 -25.91 19.31 -23.80
CA PHE A 205 -26.29 19.82 -22.50
C PHE A 205 -25.15 19.65 -21.51
N VAL A 206 -24.69 20.74 -21.00
CA VAL A 206 -23.75 20.85 -19.88
C VAL A 206 -24.50 21.42 -18.69
N ILE A 207 -24.21 20.94 -17.49
CA ILE A 207 -24.76 21.52 -16.27
C ILE A 207 -24.15 22.90 -16.08
N THR A 208 -24.98 23.91 -15.81
CA THR A 208 -24.48 25.28 -15.62
C THR A 208 -23.69 25.39 -14.31
N SER A 209 -22.61 26.18 -14.32
CA SER A 209 -21.79 26.46 -13.15
C SER A 209 -22.58 26.98 -11.95
N LEU A 210 -23.71 27.63 -12.17
CA LEU A 210 -24.63 28.10 -11.11
C LEU A 210 -25.22 26.93 -10.30
N VAL A 211 -25.63 25.86 -10.98
CA VAL A 211 -26.19 24.65 -10.33
C VAL A 211 -25.09 23.85 -9.66
N GLU A 212 -23.95 23.70 -10.31
CA GLU A 212 -22.80 23.02 -9.74
C GLU A 212 -22.30 23.71 -8.47
N MET A 213 -22.21 25.04 -8.50
CA MET A 213 -21.94 25.87 -7.32
C MET A 213 -22.97 25.65 -6.21
N ALA A 214 -24.26 25.61 -6.53
CA ALA A 214 -25.30 25.41 -5.53
C ALA A 214 -25.16 24.03 -4.84
N LEU A 215 -24.82 22.98 -5.58
CA LEU A 215 -24.60 21.63 -5.04
C LEU A 215 -23.36 21.57 -4.13
N SER A 216 -22.27 22.21 -4.50
CA SER A 216 -21.02 22.20 -3.73
C SER A 216 -21.05 23.11 -2.50
N GLN A 217 -21.78 24.24 -2.56
CA GLN A 217 -21.77 25.25 -1.48
C GLN A 217 -22.52 24.80 -0.21
N VAL A 218 -23.61 24.03 -0.32
CA VAL A 218 -24.42 23.65 0.86
C VAL A 218 -23.62 22.88 1.91
N PRO A 219 -22.91 21.78 1.56
CA PRO A 219 -22.10 21.07 2.52
C PRO A 219 -20.99 21.96 3.13
N LEU A 220 -20.39 22.84 2.31
CA LEU A 220 -19.34 23.76 2.77
C LEU A 220 -19.87 24.80 3.76
N MET A 221 -21.10 25.27 3.59
CA MET A 221 -21.74 26.19 4.54
C MET A 221 -22.03 25.51 5.88
N HIS A 222 -22.48 24.25 5.86
CA HIS A 222 -22.62 23.46 7.09
C HIS A 222 -21.27 23.24 7.80
N LEU A 223 -20.18 23.08 7.06
CA LEU A 223 -18.83 23.00 7.64
C LEU A 223 -18.39 24.34 8.27
N LYS A 224 -18.70 25.47 7.63
CA LYS A 224 -18.43 26.81 8.18
C LYS A 224 -19.21 27.06 9.49
N SER A 225 -20.44 26.54 9.58
CA SER A 225 -21.25 26.57 10.81
C SER A 225 -20.84 25.54 11.84
N ARG A 226 -19.78 24.74 11.59
CA ARG A 226 -19.27 23.65 12.42
C ARG A 226 -20.21 22.44 12.57
N ASP A 227 -21.22 22.31 11.74
CA ASP A 227 -22.15 21.18 11.72
C ASP A 227 -21.68 20.10 10.72
N VAL A 228 -20.62 19.36 11.11
CA VAL A 228 -20.01 18.32 10.26
C VAL A 228 -21.04 17.20 9.94
N ASP A 229 -21.85 16.82 10.91
CA ASP A 229 -22.86 15.77 10.73
C ASP A 229 -23.90 16.13 9.65
N LYS A 230 -24.36 17.38 9.62
CA LYS A 230 -25.30 17.84 8.58
C LYS A 230 -24.62 17.89 7.20
N SER A 231 -23.35 18.31 7.13
CA SER A 231 -22.59 18.30 5.89
C SER A 231 -22.48 16.88 5.32
N ILE A 232 -22.06 15.92 6.13
CA ILE A 232 -21.95 14.50 5.73
C ILE A 232 -23.31 13.96 5.28
N GLN A 233 -24.38 14.25 6.04
CA GLN A 233 -25.72 13.80 5.67
C GLN A 233 -26.16 14.38 4.32
N ARG A 234 -25.86 15.66 4.05
CA ARG A 234 -26.20 16.31 2.77
C ARG A 234 -25.44 15.70 1.59
N TYR A 235 -24.14 15.45 1.72
CA TYR A 235 -23.38 14.70 0.70
C TYR A 235 -23.98 13.32 0.43
N ARG A 236 -24.31 12.58 1.48
CA ARG A 236 -24.93 11.25 1.35
C ARG A 236 -26.30 11.34 0.66
N GLU A 237 -27.10 12.36 0.94
CA GLU A 237 -28.40 12.58 0.30
C GLU A 237 -28.26 12.88 -1.20
N MET A 238 -27.30 13.71 -1.59
CA MET A 238 -27.02 14.01 -2.99
C MET A 238 -26.47 12.79 -3.74
N LEU A 239 -25.57 12.02 -3.14
CA LEU A 239 -25.02 10.80 -3.75
C LEU A 239 -26.03 9.66 -3.88
N ARG A 240 -27.13 9.67 -3.11
CA ARG A 240 -28.24 8.70 -3.25
C ARG A 240 -29.19 9.02 -4.41
N ALA A 241 -29.08 10.18 -5.02
CA ALA A 241 -29.85 10.50 -6.21
C ALA A 241 -29.59 9.46 -7.32
N VAL A 242 -30.62 9.18 -8.13
CA VAL A 242 -30.48 8.20 -9.23
C VAL A 242 -29.36 8.65 -10.17
N GLU A 243 -28.50 7.72 -10.55
CA GLU A 243 -27.41 7.97 -11.47
C GLU A 243 -27.93 8.31 -12.85
N SER A 244 -27.37 9.38 -13.44
CA SER A 244 -27.60 9.78 -14.81
C SER A 244 -26.28 10.08 -15.50
N ARG A 245 -26.28 10.05 -16.84
CA ARG A 245 -25.05 10.39 -17.60
C ARG A 245 -24.56 11.79 -17.30
N PHE A 246 -25.46 12.73 -17.04
CA PHE A 246 -25.16 14.12 -16.77
C PHE A 246 -24.71 14.38 -15.33
N THR A 247 -24.90 13.43 -14.42
CA THR A 247 -24.51 13.57 -13.01
C THR A 247 -23.19 12.89 -12.67
N GLN A 248 -22.50 12.28 -13.62
CA GLN A 248 -21.29 11.50 -13.33
C GLN A 248 -20.16 12.39 -12.79
N ASP A 249 -19.92 13.55 -13.42
CA ASP A 249 -18.87 14.49 -13.00
C ASP A 249 -19.16 15.05 -11.62
N ILE A 250 -20.39 15.48 -11.38
CA ILE A 250 -20.82 15.96 -10.06
C ILE A 250 -20.68 14.86 -9.02
N ARG A 251 -21.05 13.62 -9.34
CA ARG A 251 -20.88 12.47 -8.44
C ARG A 251 -19.42 12.23 -8.09
N LYS A 252 -18.52 12.31 -9.05
CA LYS A 252 -17.09 12.19 -8.82
C LYS A 252 -16.62 13.24 -7.81
N HIS A 253 -16.97 14.50 -8.03
CA HIS A 253 -16.60 15.60 -7.13
C HIS A 253 -17.21 15.42 -5.73
N LEU A 254 -18.50 15.16 -5.63
CA LEU A 254 -19.16 14.95 -4.33
C LEU A 254 -18.63 13.72 -3.58
N ALA A 255 -18.31 12.63 -4.29
CA ALA A 255 -17.72 11.43 -3.69
C ALA A 255 -16.31 11.71 -3.17
N LEU A 256 -15.49 12.46 -3.93
CA LEU A 256 -14.14 12.81 -3.53
C LEU A 256 -14.15 13.77 -2.32
N GLU A 257 -14.99 14.80 -2.34
CA GLU A 257 -15.13 15.76 -1.25
C GLU A 257 -15.62 15.08 0.04
N LEU A 258 -16.63 14.20 -0.06
CA LEU A 258 -17.12 13.44 1.10
C LEU A 258 -16.02 12.50 1.63
N ALA A 259 -15.28 11.82 0.78
CA ALA A 259 -14.18 10.95 1.20
C ALA A 259 -13.09 11.76 1.93
N GLN A 260 -12.72 12.94 1.41
CA GLN A 260 -11.75 13.82 2.08
C GLN A 260 -12.28 14.34 3.42
N LEU A 261 -13.56 14.71 3.47
CA LEU A 261 -14.20 15.17 4.70
C LEU A 261 -14.20 14.07 5.77
N LEU A 262 -14.59 12.87 5.42
CA LEU A 262 -14.59 11.71 6.32
C LEU A 262 -13.18 11.38 6.83
N LEU A 263 -12.17 11.41 5.97
CA LEU A 263 -10.78 11.13 6.37
C LEU A 263 -10.20 12.18 7.30
N ARG A 264 -10.60 13.44 7.16
CA ARG A 264 -10.04 14.57 7.94
C ARG A 264 -10.81 14.88 9.22
N SER A 265 -12.13 14.69 9.22
CA SER A 265 -13.00 15.17 10.32
C SER A 265 -13.59 14.08 11.20
N CYS A 266 -13.64 12.84 10.75
CA CYS A 266 -14.24 11.75 11.49
C CYS A 266 -13.19 10.80 12.06
N SER A 267 -13.34 10.47 13.35
CA SER A 267 -12.64 9.32 13.94
C SER A 267 -13.53 8.07 13.83
N MET A 268 -12.93 6.89 13.94
CA MET A 268 -13.70 5.63 13.91
C MET A 268 -14.81 5.58 14.98
N ASN A 269 -14.57 6.20 16.13
CA ASN A 269 -15.52 6.22 17.25
C ASN A 269 -16.66 7.24 17.06
N SER A 270 -16.46 8.27 16.24
CA SER A 270 -17.47 9.31 15.97
C SER A 270 -18.31 9.04 14.72
N TYR A 271 -17.94 8.02 13.95
CA TYR A 271 -18.61 7.67 12.71
C TYR A 271 -20.03 7.13 12.96
N LYS A 272 -21.01 7.68 12.24
CA LYS A 272 -22.41 7.23 12.26
C LYS A 272 -22.71 6.55 10.92
N PRO A 273 -23.01 5.24 10.92
CA PRO A 273 -23.36 4.51 9.69
C PRO A 273 -24.64 5.07 9.05
N ILE A 274 -24.83 4.74 7.79
CA ILE A 274 -25.99 5.19 7.02
C ILE A 274 -27.23 4.43 7.50
N ASP A 275 -28.14 5.12 8.16
CA ASP A 275 -29.39 4.52 8.64
C ASP A 275 -30.49 4.62 7.57
N LEU A 276 -30.71 3.53 6.84
CA LEU A 276 -31.75 3.43 5.80
C LEU A 276 -33.14 3.19 6.36
N LEU A 277 -33.27 2.73 7.61
CA LEU A 277 -34.52 2.27 8.21
C LEU A 277 -35.19 3.32 9.12
N ALA A 278 -34.43 4.32 9.61
CA ALA A 278 -34.90 5.26 10.62
C ALA A 278 -36.09 6.17 10.17
N LYS A 279 -36.23 6.41 8.86
CA LYS A 279 -37.29 7.29 8.33
C LYS A 279 -38.65 6.64 8.13
N ASN A 280 -38.77 5.31 8.19
CA ASN A 280 -40.06 4.63 8.03
C ASN A 280 -40.83 4.39 9.36
N GLN A 281 -40.15 4.55 10.51
CA GLN A 281 -40.81 4.28 11.82
C GLN A 281 -41.36 5.53 12.51
N ASN A 282 -40.92 6.75 12.13
CA ASN A 282 -41.36 7.98 12.78
C ASN A 282 -42.59 8.65 12.15
N ALA A 283 -43.36 7.97 11.31
CA ALA A 283 -44.55 8.52 10.67
C ALA A 283 -45.82 8.52 11.56
N LYS A 284 -45.71 8.21 12.86
CA LYS A 284 -46.86 8.19 13.79
C LYS A 284 -46.87 9.28 14.88
N GLY A 285 -46.02 10.31 14.79
CA GLY A 285 -46.10 11.48 15.68
C GLY A 285 -46.94 12.61 15.10
N PRO A 286 -47.46 13.55 15.95
CA PRO A 286 -48.25 14.67 15.47
C PRO A 286 -47.38 15.54 14.53
N LYS A 287 -47.95 15.82 13.35
CA LYS A 287 -47.29 16.56 12.25
C LYS A 287 -46.76 17.91 12.74
N PRO A 288 -45.45 18.14 12.84
CA PRO A 288 -44.92 19.50 12.89
C PRO A 288 -45.19 20.17 11.56
N PHE A 289 -45.46 21.46 11.63
CA PHE A 289 -45.72 22.39 10.51
C PHE A 289 -44.76 22.09 9.34
N VAL A 290 -45.26 21.42 8.31
CA VAL A 290 -44.48 20.97 7.16
C VAL A 290 -44.04 22.18 6.36
N ARG A 291 -42.76 22.56 6.43
CA ARG A 291 -42.15 23.51 5.52
C ARG A 291 -42.35 22.97 4.09
N SER A 292 -42.81 23.79 3.18
CA SER A 292 -43.10 23.45 1.78
C SER A 292 -41.91 22.80 1.02
N SER A 293 -40.71 22.93 1.54
CA SER A 293 -39.47 22.29 1.00
C SER A 293 -39.45 20.75 1.07
N ASP A 294 -40.17 20.13 2.05
CA ASP A 294 -40.11 18.67 2.22
C ASP A 294 -40.86 17.88 1.15
N LYS A 295 -41.73 18.52 0.37
CA LYS A 295 -42.49 17.87 -0.70
C LYS A 295 -41.72 17.80 -2.02
N ALA A 296 -40.86 18.77 -2.32
CA ALA A 296 -40.08 18.78 -3.56
C ALA A 296 -38.90 17.81 -3.51
N SER A 297 -38.24 17.65 -2.37
CA SER A 297 -37.09 16.77 -2.18
C SER A 297 -37.42 15.27 -2.09
N GLY A 298 -38.70 14.92 -1.87
CA GLY A 298 -39.11 13.52 -1.63
C GLY A 298 -39.27 12.64 -2.88
N SER A 299 -39.34 13.24 -4.08
CA SER A 299 -39.69 12.50 -5.30
C SER A 299 -38.58 11.61 -5.85
N TRP A 300 -37.33 12.04 -5.78
CA TRP A 300 -36.20 11.27 -6.32
C TRP A 300 -35.69 10.18 -5.37
N ARG A 301 -36.07 10.23 -4.09
CA ARG A 301 -35.71 9.19 -3.09
C ARG A 301 -36.49 7.87 -3.26
N ARG A 302 -37.53 7.83 -4.09
CA ARG A 302 -38.41 6.66 -4.25
C ARG A 302 -37.77 5.45 -4.99
N HIS A 303 -36.59 5.62 -5.54
CA HIS A 303 -35.92 4.58 -6.35
C HIS A 303 -34.71 3.96 -5.68
N LEU A 304 -34.56 4.02 -4.37
CA LEU A 304 -33.52 3.32 -3.64
C LEU A 304 -33.74 1.81 -3.73
N SER A 305 -32.81 1.11 -4.36
CA SER A 305 -32.81 -0.35 -4.36
C SER A 305 -32.50 -0.88 -2.96
N SER A 306 -33.32 -1.80 -2.46
CA SER A 306 -33.08 -2.50 -1.19
C SER A 306 -31.85 -3.42 -1.20
N ARG A 307 -31.20 -3.58 -2.36
CA ARG A 307 -30.01 -4.45 -2.57
C ARG A 307 -28.69 -3.68 -2.62
N LEU A 308 -28.66 -2.39 -2.33
CA LEU A 308 -27.44 -1.62 -2.29
C LEU A 308 -26.61 -2.00 -1.06
N PHE A 309 -25.29 -2.14 -1.27
CA PHE A 309 -24.35 -2.27 -0.19
C PHE A 309 -24.37 -1.02 0.69
N VAL A 310 -24.51 -1.19 2.00
CA VAL A 310 -24.50 -0.09 2.97
C VAL A 310 -23.26 -0.24 3.82
N PRO A 311 -22.31 0.71 3.73
CA PRO A 311 -21.10 0.67 4.53
C PRO A 311 -21.41 0.80 6.02
N GLN A 312 -20.76 -0.03 6.83
CA GLN A 312 -20.93 -0.04 8.29
C GLN A 312 -19.79 0.69 8.99
N THR A 313 -18.62 0.72 8.37
CA THR A 313 -17.44 1.36 8.92
C THR A 313 -17.03 2.58 8.10
N LEU A 314 -16.26 3.49 8.73
CA LEU A 314 -15.72 4.69 8.10
C LEU A 314 -14.89 4.31 6.84
N ASP A 315 -13.97 3.36 7.00
CA ASP A 315 -13.07 2.97 5.92
C ASP A 315 -13.80 2.28 4.76
N GLU A 316 -14.91 1.57 5.03
CA GLU A 316 -15.75 1.00 3.96
C GLU A 316 -16.46 2.09 3.15
N GLU A 317 -17.00 3.13 3.81
CA GLU A 317 -17.64 4.23 3.11
C GLU A 317 -16.63 5.02 2.29
N VAL A 318 -15.48 5.35 2.86
CA VAL A 318 -14.41 6.06 2.15
C VAL A 318 -13.91 5.26 0.95
N LEU A 319 -13.67 3.96 1.12
CA LEU A 319 -13.24 3.10 0.03
C LEU A 319 -14.29 3.03 -1.09
N LEU A 320 -15.57 2.88 -0.76
CA LEU A 320 -16.65 2.87 -1.75
C LEU A 320 -16.71 4.18 -2.53
N LEU A 321 -16.60 5.32 -1.85
CA LEU A 321 -16.61 6.65 -2.47
C LEU A 321 -15.42 6.85 -3.41
N LEU A 322 -14.24 6.44 -2.98
CA LEU A 322 -13.03 6.56 -3.80
C LEU A 322 -13.05 5.62 -5.01
N LEU A 323 -13.62 4.40 -4.89
CA LEU A 323 -13.81 3.51 -6.03
C LEU A 323 -14.83 4.07 -7.06
N ILE A 324 -15.87 4.76 -6.59
CA ILE A 324 -16.80 5.46 -7.49
C ILE A 324 -16.06 6.58 -8.22
N ALA A 325 -15.28 7.39 -7.50
CA ALA A 325 -14.50 8.48 -8.08
C ALA A 325 -13.43 7.95 -9.06
N GLU A 326 -12.75 6.84 -8.73
CA GLU A 326 -11.78 6.16 -9.61
C GLU A 326 -12.43 5.68 -10.91
N ALA A 327 -13.58 5.02 -10.81
CA ALA A 327 -14.27 4.47 -11.99
C ALA A 327 -14.72 5.56 -12.97
N VAL A 328 -15.16 6.72 -12.47
CA VAL A 328 -15.56 7.86 -13.31
C VAL A 328 -14.33 8.58 -13.85
N GLY A 329 -13.37 8.92 -12.99
CA GLY A 329 -12.17 9.68 -13.37
C GLY A 329 -11.29 8.95 -14.39
N THR A 330 -11.13 7.63 -14.26
CA THR A 330 -10.36 6.83 -15.23
C THR A 330 -11.05 6.80 -16.60
N ARG A 331 -12.38 6.76 -16.66
CA ARG A 331 -13.12 6.84 -17.92
C ARG A 331 -12.96 8.20 -18.57
N GLU A 332 -13.04 9.28 -17.82
CA GLU A 332 -12.81 10.63 -18.33
C GLU A 332 -11.40 10.78 -18.90
N ALA A 333 -10.37 10.36 -18.15
CA ALA A 333 -8.98 10.41 -18.59
C ALA A 333 -8.73 9.66 -19.93
N VAL A 334 -9.46 8.58 -20.18
CA VAL A 334 -9.38 7.85 -21.47
C VAL A 334 -10.10 8.55 -22.62
N LEU A 335 -11.20 9.24 -22.32
CA LEU A 335 -12.05 9.87 -23.34
C LEU A 335 -11.57 11.26 -23.74
N GLU A 336 -10.87 11.96 -22.83
CA GLU A 336 -10.42 13.33 -23.03
C GLU A 336 -9.29 13.41 -24.05
N ARG A 337 -9.44 14.25 -25.09
CA ARG A 337 -8.47 14.40 -26.18
C ARG A 337 -7.74 15.74 -26.15
N ASN A 338 -8.23 16.73 -25.41
CA ASN A 338 -7.61 18.04 -25.29
C ASN A 338 -6.45 17.96 -24.30
N LYS A 339 -5.26 18.46 -24.65
CA LYS A 339 -4.07 18.36 -23.81
C LYS A 339 -4.21 19.03 -22.44
N GLU A 340 -4.74 20.26 -22.40
CA GLU A 340 -4.88 21.03 -21.16
C GLU A 340 -5.88 20.39 -20.18
N THR A 341 -7.06 19.99 -20.68
CA THR A 341 -8.07 19.30 -19.88
C THR A 341 -7.60 17.89 -19.48
N HIS A 342 -6.81 17.24 -20.33
CA HIS A 342 -6.22 15.94 -20.03
C HIS A 342 -5.21 16.02 -18.87
N GLU A 343 -4.34 17.02 -18.82
CA GLU A 343 -3.42 17.21 -17.68
C GLU A 343 -4.18 17.47 -16.37
N MET A 344 -5.25 18.25 -16.41
CA MET A 344 -6.10 18.48 -15.23
C MET A 344 -6.83 17.20 -14.77
N THR A 345 -7.33 16.40 -15.71
CA THR A 345 -7.97 15.11 -15.37
C THR A 345 -6.96 14.11 -14.81
N LEU A 346 -5.73 14.07 -15.34
CA LEU A 346 -4.66 13.23 -14.81
C LEU A 346 -4.30 13.62 -13.36
N THR A 347 -4.14 14.91 -13.07
CA THR A 347 -3.85 15.37 -11.70
C THR A 347 -4.99 15.01 -10.74
N SER A 348 -6.24 15.13 -11.17
CA SER A 348 -7.41 14.73 -10.39
C SER A 348 -7.43 13.23 -10.12
N VAL A 349 -7.14 12.41 -11.13
CA VAL A 349 -7.10 10.94 -10.99
C VAL A 349 -5.93 10.50 -10.10
N THR A 350 -4.78 11.14 -10.22
CA THR A 350 -3.62 10.88 -9.34
C THR A 350 -3.97 11.15 -7.88
N ALA A 351 -4.64 12.26 -7.58
CA ALA A 351 -5.10 12.57 -6.22
C ALA A 351 -6.10 11.53 -5.68
N ILE A 352 -6.95 10.96 -6.53
CA ILE A 352 -7.87 9.88 -6.14
C ILE A 352 -7.07 8.62 -5.78
N TYR A 353 -6.05 8.25 -6.57
CA TYR A 353 -5.20 7.10 -6.27
C TYR A 353 -4.39 7.28 -4.99
N ASP A 354 -3.92 8.48 -4.68
CA ASP A 354 -3.23 8.78 -3.43
C ASP A 354 -4.13 8.55 -2.20
N LEU A 355 -5.36 9.05 -2.25
CA LEU A 355 -6.34 8.82 -1.18
C LEU A 355 -6.74 7.34 -1.08
N LEU A 356 -6.89 6.65 -2.21
CA LEU A 356 -7.17 5.23 -2.27
C LEU A 356 -6.02 4.42 -1.66
N ALA A 357 -4.77 4.81 -1.94
CA ALA A 357 -3.59 4.20 -1.36
C ALA A 357 -3.60 4.32 0.17
N LEU A 358 -3.87 5.52 0.71
CA LEU A 358 -3.97 5.74 2.16
C LEU A 358 -5.02 4.83 2.82
N THR A 359 -6.20 4.70 2.21
CA THR A 359 -7.28 3.89 2.78
C THR A 359 -7.00 2.40 2.71
N LEU A 360 -6.41 1.92 1.62
CA LEU A 360 -6.04 0.52 1.44
C LEU A 360 -4.88 0.12 2.37
N VAL A 361 -3.90 1.02 2.58
CA VAL A 361 -2.80 0.81 3.53
C VAL A 361 -3.33 0.71 4.96
N ARG A 362 -4.24 1.59 5.37
CA ARG A 362 -4.89 1.52 6.71
C ARG A 362 -5.60 0.19 6.95
N ARG A 363 -6.13 -0.44 5.92
CA ARG A 363 -6.77 -1.76 5.97
C ARG A 363 -5.83 -2.93 5.70
N ALA A 364 -4.54 -2.68 5.52
CA ALA A 364 -3.53 -3.67 5.14
C ALA A 364 -3.89 -4.49 3.88
N GLN A 365 -4.66 -3.91 2.94
CA GLN A 365 -5.07 -4.57 1.70
C GLN A 365 -4.04 -4.33 0.57
N PHE A 366 -2.79 -4.70 0.81
CA PHE A 366 -1.67 -4.42 -0.10
C PHE A 366 -1.82 -5.04 -1.50
N LEU A 367 -2.48 -6.19 -1.61
CA LEU A 367 -2.71 -6.82 -2.92
C LEU A 367 -3.63 -5.97 -3.81
N ARG A 368 -4.73 -5.43 -3.23
CA ARG A 368 -5.64 -4.52 -3.96
C ARG A 368 -4.97 -3.18 -4.28
N LEU A 369 -4.09 -2.73 -3.39
CA LEU A 369 -3.29 -1.54 -3.59
C LEU A 369 -2.37 -1.70 -4.83
N THR A 370 -1.70 -2.84 -4.98
CA THR A 370 -0.88 -3.12 -6.18
C THR A 370 -1.72 -3.12 -7.46
N GLU A 371 -2.91 -3.72 -7.44
CA GLU A 371 -3.83 -3.71 -8.59
C GLU A 371 -4.30 -2.29 -8.96
N SER A 372 -4.53 -1.44 -7.95
CA SER A 372 -4.90 -0.04 -8.17
C SER A 372 -3.77 0.75 -8.82
N PHE A 373 -2.52 0.57 -8.37
CA PHE A 373 -1.37 1.20 -9.00
C PHE A 373 -1.08 0.66 -10.40
N GLU A 374 -1.28 -0.63 -10.67
CA GLU A 374 -1.18 -1.19 -12.03
C GLU A 374 -2.16 -0.51 -13.00
N LYS A 375 -3.35 -0.13 -12.53
CA LYS A 375 -4.30 0.66 -13.32
C LYS A 375 -3.83 2.11 -13.49
N ALA A 376 -3.35 2.75 -12.42
CA ALA A 376 -2.85 4.12 -12.44
C ALA A 376 -1.67 4.30 -13.41
N MET A 377 -0.78 3.32 -13.47
CA MET A 377 0.38 3.29 -14.38
C MET A 377 0.03 3.41 -15.86
N ARG A 378 -1.21 3.04 -16.25
CA ARG A 378 -1.68 3.16 -17.64
C ARG A 378 -1.86 4.61 -18.07
N PHE A 379 -2.04 5.52 -17.11
CA PHE A 379 -2.31 6.94 -17.36
C PHE A 379 -1.12 7.82 -17.01
N SER A 380 -0.31 7.44 -16.04
CA SER A 380 0.75 8.28 -15.44
C SER A 380 2.10 7.54 -15.45
N PHE A 381 2.52 7.05 -16.61
CA PHE A 381 3.76 6.26 -16.73
C PHE A 381 5.05 7.10 -16.62
N GLU A 382 4.98 8.42 -16.70
CA GLU A 382 6.13 9.34 -16.52
C GLU A 382 6.26 9.88 -15.10
N GLU A 383 5.27 9.65 -14.25
CA GLU A 383 5.22 10.18 -12.89
C GLU A 383 6.03 9.32 -11.92
N PHE A 384 7.21 9.82 -11.49
CA PHE A 384 8.07 9.15 -10.51
C PHE A 384 7.33 8.75 -9.23
N HIS A 385 6.49 9.65 -8.72
CA HIS A 385 5.70 9.46 -7.51
C HIS A 385 4.86 8.17 -7.53
N ILE A 386 4.16 7.90 -8.62
CA ILE A 386 3.31 6.71 -8.76
C ILE A 386 4.16 5.44 -8.85
N TRP A 387 5.26 5.46 -9.62
CA TRP A 387 6.20 4.36 -9.69
C TRP A 387 6.78 4.00 -8.32
N TYR A 388 7.17 5.00 -7.55
CA TYR A 388 7.76 4.78 -6.24
C TYR A 388 6.74 4.23 -5.23
N GLN A 389 5.50 4.73 -5.24
CA GLN A 389 4.42 4.17 -4.41
C GLN A 389 4.04 2.75 -4.84
N TYR A 390 4.04 2.47 -6.14
CA TYR A 390 3.84 1.12 -6.65
C TYR A 390 4.93 0.16 -6.18
N ALA A 391 6.19 0.57 -6.23
CA ALA A 391 7.28 -0.22 -5.68
C ALA A 391 7.07 -0.54 -4.19
N ASN A 392 6.72 0.45 -3.38
CA ASN A 392 6.43 0.26 -1.96
C ASN A 392 5.23 -0.67 -1.70
N SER A 393 4.20 -0.61 -2.53
CA SER A 393 3.05 -1.52 -2.44
C SER A 393 3.44 -2.97 -2.77
N LEU A 394 4.32 -3.17 -3.76
CA LEU A 394 4.87 -4.47 -4.10
C LEU A 394 5.75 -5.05 -2.97
N ILE A 395 6.55 -4.20 -2.32
CA ILE A 395 7.35 -4.61 -1.16
C ILE A 395 6.43 -5.08 -0.03
N SER A 396 5.40 -4.30 0.29
CA SER A 396 4.42 -4.63 1.33
C SER A 396 3.59 -5.87 1.01
N SER A 397 3.38 -6.18 -0.28
CA SER A 397 2.72 -7.41 -0.74
C SER A 397 3.68 -8.61 -0.93
N HIS A 398 4.94 -8.47 -0.49
CA HIS A 398 6.00 -9.47 -0.59
C HIS A 398 6.39 -9.89 -2.03
N LYS A 399 6.07 -9.07 -3.04
CA LYS A 399 6.48 -9.28 -4.43
C LYS A 399 7.85 -8.65 -4.71
N HIS A 400 8.87 -9.02 -3.94
CA HIS A 400 10.18 -8.34 -3.90
C HIS A 400 10.93 -8.32 -5.25
N ALA A 401 10.85 -9.40 -6.03
CA ALA A 401 11.50 -9.44 -7.34
C ALA A 401 10.87 -8.45 -8.33
N HIS A 402 9.55 -8.32 -8.32
CA HIS A 402 8.85 -7.34 -9.15
C HIS A 402 9.14 -5.92 -8.66
N ALA A 403 9.15 -5.71 -7.34
CA ALA A 403 9.51 -4.41 -6.75
C ALA A 403 10.91 -3.93 -7.18
N LEU A 404 11.89 -4.84 -7.29
CA LEU A 404 13.23 -4.50 -7.75
C LEU A 404 13.25 -3.98 -9.21
N LEU A 405 12.47 -4.60 -10.09
CA LEU A 405 12.32 -4.14 -11.48
C LEU A 405 11.66 -2.75 -11.55
N VAL A 406 10.64 -2.53 -10.72
CA VAL A 406 9.96 -1.23 -10.64
C VAL A 406 10.90 -0.16 -10.07
N LEU A 407 11.72 -0.47 -9.07
CA LEU A 407 12.73 0.45 -8.55
C LEU A 407 13.81 0.78 -9.59
N ALA A 408 14.14 -0.14 -10.49
CA ALA A 408 15.03 0.15 -11.61
C ALA A 408 14.44 1.21 -12.56
N GLU A 409 13.12 1.16 -12.82
CA GLU A 409 12.42 2.21 -13.56
C GLU A 409 12.33 3.53 -12.78
N CYS A 410 12.12 3.49 -11.46
CA CYS A 410 12.19 4.67 -10.61
C CYS A 410 13.56 5.37 -10.71
N HIS A 411 14.64 4.59 -10.69
CA HIS A 411 15.99 5.13 -10.86
C HIS A 411 16.23 5.73 -12.25
N ARG A 412 15.63 5.14 -13.31
CA ARG A 412 15.68 5.70 -14.66
C ARG A 412 15.00 7.07 -14.76
N LEU A 413 13.87 7.23 -14.06
CA LEU A 413 13.11 8.50 -14.00
C LEU A 413 13.79 9.54 -13.12
N ALA A 414 14.37 9.12 -12.00
CA ALA A 414 15.06 9.99 -11.04
C ALA A 414 16.46 9.44 -10.67
N PRO A 415 17.48 9.58 -11.54
CA PRO A 415 18.79 8.97 -11.33
C PRO A 415 19.58 9.58 -10.16
N HIS A 416 19.18 10.72 -9.63
CA HIS A 416 19.83 11.38 -8.50
C HIS A 416 19.23 11.03 -7.14
N ASP A 417 18.17 10.23 -7.10
CA ASP A 417 17.54 9.85 -5.85
C ASP A 417 18.24 8.64 -5.21
N THR A 418 18.99 8.93 -4.16
CA THR A 418 19.73 7.93 -3.36
C THR A 418 18.78 6.95 -2.65
N CYS A 419 17.57 7.38 -2.28
CA CYS A 419 16.61 6.53 -1.55
C CYS A 419 16.17 5.32 -2.37
N VAL A 420 15.97 5.49 -3.67
CA VAL A 420 15.60 4.39 -4.58
C VAL A 420 16.71 3.33 -4.63
N CYS A 421 17.95 3.75 -4.76
CA CYS A 421 19.11 2.86 -4.81
C CYS A 421 19.30 2.12 -3.47
N LEU A 422 19.10 2.80 -2.34
CA LEU A 422 19.18 2.20 -1.01
C LEU A 422 18.10 1.15 -0.80
N GLN A 423 16.88 1.43 -1.22
CA GLN A 423 15.75 0.51 -1.10
C GLN A 423 15.94 -0.72 -2.00
N ALA A 424 16.45 -0.54 -3.22
CA ALA A 424 16.80 -1.63 -4.11
C ALA A 424 17.93 -2.51 -3.53
N ALA A 425 18.98 -1.91 -2.95
CA ALA A 425 20.04 -2.62 -2.27
C ALA A 425 19.52 -3.42 -1.07
N GLN A 426 18.65 -2.82 -0.26
CA GLN A 426 18.01 -3.48 0.88
C GLN A 426 17.22 -4.72 0.45
N LEU A 427 16.39 -4.62 -0.60
CA LEU A 427 15.64 -5.75 -1.13
C LEU A 427 16.55 -6.89 -1.59
N CYS A 428 17.64 -6.54 -2.27
CA CYS A 428 18.61 -7.52 -2.72
C CYS A 428 19.29 -8.25 -1.55
N TYR A 429 19.61 -7.54 -0.45
CA TYR A 429 20.30 -8.13 0.70
C TYR A 429 19.38 -8.90 1.64
N GLU A 430 18.23 -8.34 1.98
CA GLU A 430 17.38 -8.88 3.03
C GLU A 430 16.39 -9.95 2.51
N HIS A 431 15.87 -9.76 1.30
CA HIS A 431 14.79 -10.61 0.78
C HIS A 431 15.20 -11.52 -0.37
N LEU A 432 15.91 -11.01 -1.36
CA LEU A 432 16.25 -11.74 -2.58
C LEU A 432 17.56 -12.54 -2.46
N GLN A 433 18.44 -12.14 -1.54
CA GLN A 433 19.78 -12.72 -1.35
C GLN A 433 20.68 -12.70 -2.61
N ILE A 434 20.45 -11.70 -3.48
CA ILE A 434 21.25 -11.46 -4.69
C ILE A 434 22.33 -10.42 -4.35
N TYR A 435 23.37 -10.85 -3.65
CA TYR A 435 24.32 -9.92 -3.02
C TYR A 435 25.13 -9.09 -4.03
N GLN A 436 25.48 -9.65 -5.17
CA GLN A 436 26.23 -8.95 -6.20
C GLN A 436 25.45 -7.79 -6.79
N GLN A 437 24.19 -8.02 -7.15
CA GLN A 437 23.33 -6.96 -7.68
C GLN A 437 23.03 -5.90 -6.61
N GLY A 438 22.88 -6.30 -5.35
CA GLY A 438 22.74 -5.38 -4.23
C GLY A 438 23.98 -4.48 -4.05
N LEU A 439 25.19 -5.04 -4.27
CA LEU A 439 26.43 -4.28 -4.23
C LEU A 439 26.46 -3.21 -5.32
N GLU A 440 26.07 -3.55 -6.55
CA GLU A 440 25.98 -2.57 -7.65
C GLU A 440 25.01 -1.42 -7.33
N TRP A 441 23.85 -1.73 -6.70
CA TRP A 441 22.91 -0.70 -6.27
C TRP A 441 23.48 0.18 -5.16
N SER A 442 24.23 -0.37 -4.22
CA SER A 442 24.86 0.42 -3.17
C SER A 442 26.03 1.26 -3.66
N GLU A 443 26.79 0.81 -4.68
CA GLU A 443 27.81 1.60 -5.36
C GLU A 443 27.16 2.80 -6.08
N ARG A 444 26.08 2.58 -6.84
CA ARG A 444 25.28 3.67 -7.44
C ARG A 444 24.75 4.65 -6.39
N ALA A 445 24.31 4.14 -5.22
CA ALA A 445 23.83 5.00 -4.14
C ALA A 445 24.93 5.94 -3.60
N VAL A 446 26.20 5.50 -3.57
CA VAL A 446 27.34 6.33 -3.17
C VAL A 446 27.71 7.35 -4.26
N GLU A 447 27.53 6.99 -5.54
CA GLU A 447 27.80 7.87 -6.68
C GLU A 447 26.72 8.95 -6.87
N CYS A 448 25.48 8.73 -6.35
CA CYS A 448 24.41 9.70 -6.43
C CYS A 448 24.73 10.98 -5.64
N THR A 449 24.88 12.09 -6.34
CA THR A 449 25.27 13.39 -5.75
C THR A 449 24.10 14.18 -5.12
N GLY A 450 22.86 13.67 -5.26
CA GLY A 450 21.64 14.43 -4.97
C GLY A 450 21.36 14.72 -3.50
N SER A 451 21.87 13.94 -2.55
CA SER A 451 21.54 14.09 -1.14
C SER A 451 22.70 13.72 -0.22
N GLN A 452 23.39 14.71 0.32
CA GLN A 452 24.45 14.48 1.32
C GLN A 452 23.90 13.79 2.60
N HIS A 453 22.61 13.96 2.89
CA HIS A 453 21.97 13.39 4.09
C HIS A 453 21.91 11.86 4.08
N HIS A 454 21.81 11.24 2.90
CA HIS A 454 21.75 9.78 2.77
C HIS A 454 23.11 9.12 2.49
N LEU A 455 24.18 9.90 2.36
CA LEU A 455 25.51 9.38 2.01
C LEU A 455 26.07 8.43 3.09
N SER A 456 25.83 8.72 4.38
CA SER A 456 26.17 7.81 5.47
C SER A 456 25.49 6.44 5.31
N ARG A 457 24.21 6.44 4.98
CA ARG A 457 23.43 5.20 4.73
C ARG A 457 23.91 4.48 3.48
N ALA A 458 24.31 5.19 2.43
CA ALA A 458 24.85 4.61 1.21
C ALA A 458 26.18 3.87 1.50
N HIS A 459 27.10 4.48 2.25
CA HIS A 459 28.33 3.82 2.69
C HIS A 459 28.07 2.63 3.61
N MET A 460 27.03 2.70 4.45
CA MET A 460 26.62 1.58 5.29
C MET A 460 26.09 0.42 4.45
N ALA A 461 25.25 0.70 3.45
CA ALA A 461 24.73 -0.30 2.51
C ALA A 461 25.88 -0.93 1.69
N LEU A 462 26.83 -0.13 1.22
CA LEU A 462 28.02 -0.59 0.52
C LEU A 462 28.84 -1.54 1.40
N GLY A 463 29.12 -1.14 2.64
CA GLY A 463 29.85 -1.97 3.61
C GLY A 463 29.15 -3.29 3.90
N THR A 464 27.81 -3.25 4.02
CA THR A 464 26.99 -4.46 4.21
C THR A 464 27.05 -5.39 3.00
N GLY A 465 26.94 -4.86 1.79
CA GLY A 465 27.06 -5.63 0.54
C GLY A 465 28.43 -6.30 0.40
N LEU A 466 29.51 -5.55 0.64
CA LEU A 466 30.87 -6.11 0.62
C LEU A 466 31.04 -7.27 1.62
N CYS A 467 30.47 -7.16 2.83
CA CYS A 467 30.49 -8.23 3.82
C CYS A 467 29.71 -9.48 3.37
N LEU A 468 28.57 -9.28 2.70
CA LEU A 468 27.75 -10.38 2.21
C LEU A 468 28.42 -11.11 1.02
N VAL A 469 28.99 -10.35 0.09
CA VAL A 469 29.77 -10.90 -1.03
C VAL A 469 31.01 -11.62 -0.52
N ALA A 470 31.69 -11.11 0.51
CA ALA A 470 32.83 -11.75 1.14
C ALA A 470 32.49 -13.13 1.75
N LYS A 471 31.24 -13.34 2.22
CA LYS A 471 30.82 -14.66 2.71
C LYS A 471 30.73 -15.69 1.59
N ASP A 472 30.33 -15.26 0.39
CA ASP A 472 30.15 -16.16 -0.76
C ASP A 472 31.47 -16.38 -1.55
N SER A 473 32.50 -15.55 -1.32
CA SER A 473 33.77 -15.66 -2.00
C SER A 473 34.54 -16.91 -1.52
N LYS A 474 35.08 -17.65 -2.48
CA LYS A 474 35.82 -18.92 -2.24
C LYS A 474 37.29 -18.69 -1.86
N LEU A 475 37.90 -17.62 -2.35
CA LEU A 475 39.29 -17.30 -2.11
C LEU A 475 39.44 -16.51 -0.80
N LEU A 476 40.43 -16.89 0.01
CA LEU A 476 40.70 -16.22 1.29
C LEU A 476 41.15 -14.78 1.07
N GLN A 477 41.98 -14.56 0.07
CA GLN A 477 42.56 -13.26 -0.27
C GLN A 477 41.48 -12.25 -0.68
N ASP A 478 40.54 -12.66 -1.54
CA ASP A 478 39.39 -11.83 -1.94
C ASP A 478 38.53 -11.48 -0.74
N ARG A 479 38.32 -12.46 0.17
CA ARG A 479 37.53 -12.27 1.39
C ARG A 479 38.16 -11.24 2.32
N GLU A 480 39.47 -11.28 2.49
CA GLU A 480 40.21 -10.33 3.31
C GLU A 480 40.15 -8.91 2.70
N GLU A 481 40.39 -8.78 1.39
CA GLU A 481 40.28 -7.51 0.69
C GLU A 481 38.88 -6.90 0.78
N LEU A 482 37.83 -7.70 0.54
CA LEU A 482 36.46 -7.25 0.66
C LEU A 482 36.10 -6.81 2.09
N ASN A 483 36.59 -7.53 3.10
CA ASN A 483 36.37 -7.17 4.50
C ASN A 483 37.09 -5.87 4.89
N GLU A 484 38.28 -5.60 4.34
CA GLU A 484 38.99 -4.33 4.55
C GLU A 484 38.28 -3.17 3.86
N ARG A 485 37.81 -3.37 2.63
CA ARG A 485 36.99 -2.37 1.93
C ARG A 485 35.67 -2.10 2.70
N ALA A 486 35.02 -3.12 3.23
CA ALA A 486 33.84 -2.99 4.06
C ALA A 486 34.12 -2.18 5.34
N LEU A 487 35.25 -2.45 6.00
CA LEU A 487 35.66 -1.70 7.19
C LEU A 487 35.89 -0.21 6.87
N LYS A 488 36.49 0.10 5.72
CA LYS A 488 36.68 1.49 5.26
C LYS A 488 35.31 2.16 5.02
N ALA A 489 34.38 1.48 4.38
CA ALA A 489 33.03 2.00 4.13
C ALA A 489 32.27 2.28 5.42
N PHE A 490 32.31 1.38 6.41
CA PHE A 490 31.65 1.62 7.71
C PHE A 490 32.31 2.73 8.53
N LYS A 491 33.64 2.89 8.46
CA LYS A 491 34.34 4.02 9.09
C LYS A 491 33.89 5.34 8.46
N GLU A 492 33.75 5.38 7.14
CA GLU A 492 33.29 6.57 6.43
C GLU A 492 31.84 6.88 6.75
N ALA A 493 30.96 5.85 6.81
CA ALA A 493 29.59 6.03 7.25
C ALA A 493 29.49 6.66 8.65
N HIS A 494 30.28 6.16 9.61
CA HIS A 494 30.31 6.71 10.97
C HIS A 494 30.95 8.10 11.04
N ARG A 495 31.94 8.42 10.17
CA ARG A 495 32.55 9.75 10.08
C ARG A 495 31.54 10.79 9.59
N LEU A 496 30.69 10.41 8.62
CA LEU A 496 29.67 11.29 8.06
C LEU A 496 28.51 11.54 9.04
N ASP A 497 28.09 10.51 9.77
CA ASP A 497 27.08 10.63 10.82
C ASP A 497 27.51 9.90 12.11
N PRO A 498 28.16 10.62 13.05
CA PRO A 498 28.59 10.05 14.33
C PRO A 498 27.42 9.68 15.27
N ASN A 499 26.23 10.24 15.05
CA ASN A 499 25.05 10.02 15.89
C ASN A 499 24.18 8.88 15.39
N ASP A 500 24.52 8.25 14.26
CA ASP A 500 23.80 7.08 13.77
C ASP A 500 24.23 5.82 14.56
N TYR A 501 23.30 5.30 15.37
CA TYR A 501 23.49 4.08 16.16
C TYR A 501 23.71 2.84 15.26
N LEU A 502 23.11 2.80 14.04
CA LEU A 502 23.29 1.69 13.10
C LEU A 502 24.68 1.69 12.48
N ALA A 503 25.22 2.85 12.12
CA ALA A 503 26.61 2.96 11.62
C ALA A 503 27.60 2.49 12.68
N ALA A 504 27.42 2.90 13.94
CA ALA A 504 28.23 2.45 15.05
C ALA A 504 28.10 0.93 15.28
N PHE A 505 26.88 0.38 15.19
CA PHE A 505 26.62 -1.07 15.30
C PHE A 505 27.29 -1.88 14.20
N HIS A 506 27.14 -1.48 12.92
CA HIS A 506 27.76 -2.20 11.80
C HIS A 506 29.28 -2.17 11.87
N LEU A 507 29.84 -1.04 12.28
CA LEU A 507 31.29 -0.90 12.52
C LEU A 507 31.74 -1.82 13.66
N ALA A 508 30.99 -1.87 14.77
CA ALA A 508 31.27 -2.76 15.89
C ALA A 508 31.22 -4.23 15.48
N LEU A 509 30.19 -4.64 14.72
CA LEU A 509 30.04 -6.00 14.24
C LEU A 509 31.16 -6.38 13.26
N GLN A 510 31.64 -5.46 12.43
CA GLN A 510 32.78 -5.72 11.56
C GLN A 510 34.09 -5.91 12.35
N PHE A 511 34.35 -5.09 13.38
CA PHE A 511 35.47 -5.30 14.28
C PHE A 511 35.36 -6.65 15.04
N ALA A 512 34.17 -7.05 15.47
CA ALA A 512 33.92 -8.33 16.12
C ALA A 512 34.27 -9.51 15.17
N ASN A 513 33.84 -9.44 13.90
CA ASN A 513 34.16 -10.47 12.88
C ASN A 513 35.66 -10.55 12.62
N LEU A 514 36.38 -9.42 12.65
CA LEU A 514 37.83 -9.34 12.51
C LEU A 514 38.58 -9.68 13.82
N ARG A 515 37.85 -10.15 14.86
CA ARG A 515 38.40 -10.50 16.19
C ARG A 515 39.06 -9.35 16.95
N LYS A 516 38.81 -8.10 16.55
CA LYS A 516 39.27 -6.90 17.30
C LYS A 516 38.25 -6.56 18.41
N ILE A 517 38.23 -7.40 19.47
CA ILE A 517 37.19 -7.39 20.51
C ILE A 517 37.16 -6.06 21.28
N SER A 518 38.33 -5.45 21.56
CA SER A 518 38.42 -4.18 22.31
C SER A 518 37.72 -3.03 21.56
N GLU A 519 37.99 -2.90 20.27
CA GLU A 519 37.40 -1.88 19.41
C GLU A 519 35.89 -2.15 19.22
N ALA A 520 35.50 -3.39 18.99
CA ALA A 520 34.10 -3.80 18.91
C ALA A 520 33.30 -3.39 20.13
N VAL A 521 33.82 -3.60 21.34
CA VAL A 521 33.14 -3.20 22.61
C VAL A 521 32.96 -1.69 22.71
N THR A 522 33.97 -0.89 22.31
CA THR A 522 33.86 0.58 22.35
C THR A 522 32.73 1.10 21.44
N TYR A 523 32.67 0.62 20.20
CA TYR A 523 31.61 1.04 19.27
C TYR A 523 30.24 0.44 19.61
N THR A 524 30.16 -0.77 20.20
CA THR A 524 28.89 -1.32 20.69
C THR A 524 28.36 -0.49 21.85
N LYS A 525 29.22 -0.07 22.79
CA LYS A 525 28.83 0.85 23.86
C LYS A 525 28.36 2.20 23.34
N LEU A 526 29.00 2.71 22.27
CA LEU A 526 28.55 3.95 21.63
C LEU A 526 27.16 3.78 21.00
N SER A 527 26.93 2.68 20.28
CA SER A 527 25.62 2.37 19.70
C SER A 527 24.52 2.28 20.78
N LEU A 528 24.79 1.60 21.91
CA LEU A 528 23.87 1.51 23.04
C LEU A 528 23.68 2.85 23.79
N LYS A 529 24.68 3.74 23.78
CA LYS A 529 24.54 5.08 24.32
C LYS A 529 23.60 5.95 23.47
N LEU A 530 23.64 5.78 22.14
CA LEU A 530 22.78 6.49 21.21
C LEU A 530 21.36 5.93 21.22
N ARG A 531 21.23 4.61 21.30
CA ARG A 531 19.96 3.90 21.39
C ARG A 531 20.08 2.69 22.30
N SER A 532 19.58 2.83 23.52
CA SER A 532 19.72 1.84 24.61
C SER A 532 18.92 0.56 24.38
N ASP A 533 17.80 0.66 23.68
CA ASP A 533 16.83 -0.41 23.41
C ASP A 533 17.12 -1.20 22.12
N PHE A 534 18.25 -0.95 21.43
CA PHE A 534 18.53 -1.64 20.16
C PHE A 534 18.98 -3.09 20.39
N ILE A 535 18.09 -4.02 20.05
CA ILE A 535 18.22 -5.47 20.29
C ILE A 535 19.52 -6.04 19.74
N HIS A 536 19.91 -5.66 18.51
CA HIS A 536 21.11 -6.21 17.86
C HIS A 536 22.39 -5.76 18.57
N SER A 537 22.45 -4.55 19.12
CA SER A 537 23.59 -4.08 19.91
C SER A 537 23.66 -4.74 21.27
N LEU A 538 22.50 -5.01 21.94
CA LEU A 538 22.44 -5.78 23.17
C LEU A 538 22.92 -7.22 22.95
N HIS A 539 22.47 -7.84 21.86
CA HIS A 539 22.93 -9.18 21.47
C HIS A 539 24.42 -9.22 21.16
N LEU A 540 24.94 -8.23 20.39
CA LEU A 540 26.36 -8.12 20.10
C LEU A 540 27.19 -7.93 21.37
N MET A 541 26.76 -7.07 22.29
CA MET A 541 27.45 -6.86 23.57
C MET A 541 27.52 -8.17 24.39
N THR A 542 26.42 -8.92 24.43
CA THR A 542 26.37 -10.24 25.07
C THR A 542 27.40 -11.21 24.48
N LEU A 543 27.50 -11.27 23.17
CA LEU A 543 28.49 -12.11 22.48
C LEU A 543 29.93 -11.61 22.73
N LEU A 544 30.16 -10.31 22.75
CA LEU A 544 31.46 -9.73 23.05
C LEU A 544 31.92 -9.99 24.48
N LEU A 545 31.01 -9.90 25.48
CA LEU A 545 31.29 -10.30 26.85
C LEU A 545 31.61 -11.79 26.94
N SER A 546 30.90 -12.65 26.22
CA SER A 546 31.21 -14.07 26.17
C SER A 546 32.58 -14.35 25.51
N ALA A 547 32.99 -13.59 24.49
CA ALA A 547 34.31 -13.68 23.87
C ALA A 547 35.44 -13.26 24.85
N ARG A 548 35.16 -12.34 25.78
CA ARG A 548 36.06 -11.98 26.90
C ARG A 548 36.02 -12.97 28.07
N LYS A 549 35.26 -14.06 27.92
CA LYS A 549 35.05 -15.07 28.98
C LYS A 549 34.32 -14.54 30.24
N GLN A 550 33.68 -13.38 30.14
CA GLN A 550 32.84 -12.79 31.21
C GLN A 550 31.40 -13.36 31.07
N HIS A 551 31.25 -14.66 31.32
CA HIS A 551 29.98 -15.36 31.05
C HIS A 551 28.85 -14.93 31.97
N GLU A 552 29.17 -14.56 33.22
CA GLU A 552 28.14 -14.13 34.19
C GLU A 552 27.57 -12.74 33.85
N GLU A 553 28.44 -11.80 33.46
CA GLU A 553 28.00 -10.49 32.99
C GLU A 553 27.17 -10.61 31.69
N ALA A 554 27.60 -11.48 30.78
CA ALA A 554 26.84 -11.79 29.57
C ALA A 554 25.45 -12.36 29.92
N MET A 555 25.36 -13.23 30.95
CA MET A 555 24.11 -13.84 31.38
C MET A 555 23.17 -12.79 32.03
N THR A 556 23.68 -11.87 32.82
CA THR A 556 22.87 -10.78 33.42
C THR A 556 22.33 -9.84 32.36
N LEU A 557 23.17 -9.47 31.37
CA LEU A 557 22.75 -8.61 30.24
C LEU A 557 21.68 -9.29 29.37
N ILE A 558 21.83 -10.57 29.04
CA ILE A 558 20.85 -11.25 28.20
C ILE A 558 19.52 -11.49 28.93
N ARG A 559 19.53 -11.68 30.26
CA ARG A 559 18.31 -11.74 31.05
C ARG A 559 17.57 -10.41 31.01
N ALA A 560 18.25 -9.29 31.23
CA ALA A 560 17.65 -7.97 31.14
C ALA A 560 17.09 -7.68 29.71
N ALA A 561 17.82 -8.04 28.67
CA ALA A 561 17.33 -7.91 27.29
C ALA A 561 16.10 -8.77 27.02
N LEU A 562 15.96 -9.96 27.62
CA LEU A 562 14.79 -10.82 27.48
C LEU A 562 13.60 -10.42 28.35
N GLU A 563 13.79 -9.57 29.36
CA GLU A 563 12.67 -8.93 30.07
C GLU A 563 11.95 -7.91 29.18
N GLU A 564 12.70 -7.18 28.34
CA GLU A 564 12.12 -6.25 27.36
C GLU A 564 11.61 -6.96 26.10
N TYR A 565 12.32 -8.00 25.64
CA TYR A 565 12.03 -8.74 24.39
C TYR A 565 11.86 -10.24 24.64
N PRO A 566 10.79 -10.69 25.31
CA PRO A 566 10.63 -12.10 25.75
C PRO A 566 10.51 -13.11 24.62
N ASP A 567 10.05 -12.67 23.43
CA ASP A 567 9.73 -13.52 22.28
C ASP A 567 10.87 -13.60 21.24
N ASN A 568 12.01 -12.96 21.52
CA ASN A 568 13.13 -12.97 20.59
C ASN A 568 13.89 -14.31 20.63
N LEU A 569 13.67 -15.14 19.61
CA LEU A 569 14.26 -16.46 19.50
C LEU A 569 15.80 -16.44 19.40
N SER A 570 16.41 -15.40 18.79
CA SER A 570 17.86 -15.29 18.66
C SER A 570 18.55 -15.05 19.99
N LEU A 571 17.96 -14.20 20.86
CA LEU A 571 18.43 -13.98 22.22
C LEU A 571 18.24 -15.24 23.08
N LEU A 572 17.09 -15.91 22.98
CA LEU A 572 16.84 -17.16 23.71
C LEU A 572 17.84 -18.25 23.29
N MET A 573 18.18 -18.34 22.02
CA MET A 573 19.21 -19.28 21.51
C MET A 573 20.58 -19.00 22.15
N THR A 574 20.98 -17.76 22.22
CA THR A 574 22.25 -17.34 22.85
C THR A 574 22.22 -17.57 24.36
N LYS A 575 21.09 -17.30 25.02
CA LYS A 575 20.90 -17.61 26.43
C LYS A 575 21.06 -19.09 26.70
N ALA A 576 20.45 -19.98 25.92
CA ALA A 576 20.57 -21.41 26.10
C ALA A 576 22.04 -21.90 25.98
N LYS A 577 22.81 -21.33 25.03
CA LYS A 577 24.24 -21.65 24.89
C LYS A 577 25.07 -21.13 26.07
N LEU A 578 24.75 -19.95 26.62
CA LEU A 578 25.40 -19.42 27.81
C LEU A 578 25.04 -20.26 29.06
N GLN A 579 23.77 -20.67 29.21
CA GLN A 579 23.31 -21.52 30.29
C GLN A 579 24.05 -22.85 30.33
N LYS A 580 24.28 -23.46 29.16
CA LYS A 580 25.05 -24.70 29.05
C LYS A 580 26.43 -24.58 29.70
N ILE A 581 27.06 -23.39 29.65
CA ILE A 581 28.41 -23.14 30.18
C ILE A 581 28.37 -22.78 31.68
N VAL A 582 27.42 -21.89 32.07
CA VAL A 582 27.40 -21.30 33.42
C VAL A 582 26.59 -22.16 34.39
N LEU A 583 25.41 -22.61 33.98
CA LEU A 583 24.44 -23.31 34.85
C LEU A 583 24.34 -24.83 34.61
N GLY A 584 24.84 -25.24 33.45
CA GLY A 584 24.76 -26.64 33.05
C GLY A 584 23.73 -26.92 31.95
N PRO A 585 23.74 -28.14 31.38
CA PRO A 585 22.90 -28.48 30.22
C PRO A 585 21.41 -28.62 30.54
N GLU A 586 21.01 -28.91 31.79
CA GLU A 586 19.61 -29.10 32.15
C GLU A 586 18.81 -27.77 32.04
N GLU A 587 19.36 -26.68 32.51
CA GLU A 587 18.74 -25.35 32.39
C GLU A 587 18.62 -24.88 30.92
N ALA A 588 19.62 -25.22 30.11
CA ALA A 588 19.57 -24.99 28.67
C ALA A 588 18.44 -25.79 28.00
N LEU A 589 18.16 -27.02 28.44
CA LEU A 589 17.08 -27.85 27.95
C LEU A 589 15.71 -27.17 28.16
N ALA A 590 15.45 -26.63 29.35
CA ALA A 590 14.22 -25.92 29.68
C ALA A 590 14.02 -24.70 28.76
N THR A 591 15.11 -24.00 28.44
CA THR A 591 15.04 -22.85 27.53
C THR A 591 14.71 -23.27 26.06
N TYR A 592 15.29 -24.35 25.56
CA TYR A 592 14.94 -24.86 24.24
C TYR A 592 13.49 -25.38 24.16
N GLN A 593 12.97 -25.99 25.19
CA GLN A 593 11.56 -26.40 25.27
C GLN A 593 10.63 -25.17 25.25
N LYS A 594 11.01 -24.12 25.99
CA LYS A 594 10.29 -22.84 25.91
C LYS A 594 10.30 -22.25 24.50
N MET A 595 11.43 -22.30 23.80
CA MET A 595 11.55 -21.82 22.43
C MET A 595 10.65 -22.59 21.45
N LEU A 596 10.57 -23.92 21.56
CA LEU A 596 9.68 -24.74 20.73
C LEU A 596 8.22 -24.41 20.98
N LYS A 597 7.83 -24.17 22.23
CA LYS A 597 6.48 -23.74 22.58
C LYS A 597 6.15 -22.37 22.00
N LEU A 598 7.03 -21.40 22.19
CA LEU A 598 6.90 -20.05 21.63
C LEU A 598 6.80 -20.08 20.11
N TRP A 599 7.64 -20.87 19.45
CA TRP A 599 7.57 -21.03 18.00
C TRP A 599 6.22 -21.56 17.55
N LYS A 600 5.67 -22.54 18.29
CA LYS A 600 4.36 -23.12 18.01
C LYS A 600 3.24 -22.11 18.21
N ASP A 601 3.27 -21.36 19.32
CA ASP A 601 2.25 -20.34 19.62
C ASP A 601 2.23 -19.22 18.58
N LEU A 602 3.41 -18.74 18.12
CA LEU A 602 3.53 -17.72 17.08
C LEU A 602 2.96 -18.17 15.73
N HIS A 603 3.14 -19.44 15.35
CA HIS A 603 2.68 -19.93 14.03
C HIS A 603 1.27 -20.51 14.04
N GLU A 604 0.71 -20.89 15.20
CA GLU A 604 -0.71 -21.22 15.30
C GLU A 604 -1.58 -19.97 15.26
N MET A 605 -1.10 -18.80 15.71
CA MET A 605 -1.78 -17.52 15.56
C MET A 605 -1.82 -17.04 14.11
N ASP A 606 -0.72 -17.15 13.37
CA ASP A 606 -0.67 -16.76 11.95
C ASP A 606 -1.69 -17.54 11.09
N VAL A 607 -1.95 -18.82 11.44
CA VAL A 607 -2.95 -19.65 10.76
C VAL A 607 -4.38 -19.28 11.16
N ALA A 608 -4.59 -18.71 12.35
CA ALA A 608 -5.92 -18.32 12.83
C ALA A 608 -6.38 -16.98 12.25
N ASP A 609 -5.47 -16.01 12.04
CA ASP A 609 -5.79 -14.71 11.45
C ASP A 609 -6.08 -14.79 9.94
N ASP A 610 -5.40 -15.66 9.21
CA ASP A 610 -5.74 -15.96 7.80
C ASP A 610 -7.07 -16.71 7.62
N CYS A 611 -7.59 -17.35 8.68
CA CYS A 611 -8.84 -18.14 8.64
C CYS A 611 -10.12 -17.35 8.99
N SER A 612 -10.03 -16.07 9.37
CA SER A 612 -11.23 -15.30 9.74
C SER A 612 -12.09 -14.90 8.54
N ASP A 613 -11.55 -14.86 7.33
CA ASP A 613 -12.27 -14.48 6.12
C ASP A 613 -12.74 -15.65 5.22
N SER A 614 -12.43 -16.92 5.56
CA SER A 614 -12.89 -18.05 4.74
C SER A 614 -13.12 -19.36 5.50
N LYS A 615 -14.13 -19.37 6.37
CA LYS A 615 -14.50 -20.56 7.19
C LYS A 615 -14.96 -21.79 6.40
N SER A 616 -15.03 -21.78 5.09
CA SER A 616 -15.49 -22.93 4.27
C SER A 616 -14.49 -23.52 3.29
N ARG A 617 -13.33 -22.89 3.03
CA ARG A 617 -12.35 -23.40 2.07
C ARG A 617 -10.97 -23.74 2.63
N ALA A 618 -10.65 -23.33 3.85
CA ALA A 618 -9.31 -23.48 4.44
C ALA A 618 -9.08 -24.86 5.12
N ARG A 619 -10.15 -25.59 5.52
CA ARG A 619 -9.99 -26.91 6.14
C ARG A 619 -9.45 -27.97 5.17
N ASP A 620 -9.71 -27.85 3.89
CA ASP A 620 -9.22 -28.79 2.87
C ASP A 620 -7.81 -28.47 2.34
N ARG A 621 -7.34 -27.21 2.45
CA ARG A 621 -5.98 -26.83 1.99
C ARG A 621 -4.86 -27.21 2.95
N CYS A 622 -5.07 -27.10 4.27
CA CYS A 622 -4.03 -27.46 5.24
C CYS A 622 -3.77 -28.97 5.33
N THR A 623 -4.75 -29.78 4.98
CA THR A 623 -4.58 -31.25 4.90
C THR A 623 -3.98 -31.71 3.57
N TRP A 624 -4.10 -30.93 2.52
CA TRP A 624 -3.55 -31.23 1.20
C TRP A 624 -2.04 -31.02 1.14
N ASP A 625 -1.50 -29.95 1.74
CA ASP A 625 -0.06 -29.67 1.70
C ASP A 625 0.77 -30.71 2.49
N LYS A 626 0.24 -31.26 3.58
CA LYS A 626 0.92 -32.33 4.32
C LYS A 626 0.93 -33.69 3.59
N ARG A 627 -0.12 -33.97 2.82
CA ARG A 627 -0.20 -35.22 2.02
C ARG A 627 0.48 -35.07 0.66
N SER A 628 0.48 -33.90 0.06
CA SER A 628 1.11 -33.62 -1.23
C SER A 628 2.64 -33.73 -1.16
N LEU A 629 3.29 -33.21 -0.10
CA LEU A 629 4.74 -33.33 0.05
C LEU A 629 5.17 -34.77 0.33
N ALA A 630 4.40 -35.55 1.09
CA ALA A 630 4.68 -36.95 1.38
C ALA A 630 4.38 -37.88 0.18
N GLN A 631 3.38 -37.53 -0.66
CA GLN A 631 3.04 -38.33 -1.84
C GLN A 631 3.88 -38.00 -3.08
N MET A 632 4.33 -36.77 -3.26
CA MET A 632 5.24 -36.43 -4.37
C MET A 632 6.62 -37.09 -4.23
N THR A 633 7.08 -37.36 -3.00
CA THR A 633 8.37 -38.03 -2.79
C THR A 633 8.31 -39.54 -2.92
N LEU A 634 7.15 -40.19 -2.91
CA LEU A 634 6.99 -41.64 -2.92
C LEU A 634 6.44 -42.23 -4.23
N HIS A 635 5.71 -41.47 -5.05
CA HIS A 635 5.09 -42.05 -6.26
C HIS A 635 5.89 -41.85 -7.56
N GLU A 636 6.76 -40.84 -7.65
CA GLU A 636 7.59 -40.65 -8.86
C GLU A 636 8.86 -41.51 -8.91
N PHE A 637 9.18 -42.23 -7.83
CA PHE A 637 10.36 -43.08 -7.78
C PHE A 637 10.08 -44.60 -7.97
N SER A 638 8.81 -44.98 -8.16
CA SER A 638 8.46 -46.41 -8.25
C SER A 638 8.26 -46.95 -9.66
N GLU A 639 8.21 -46.16 -10.70
CA GLU A 639 8.02 -46.65 -12.06
C GLU A 639 9.06 -46.08 -13.04
N ARG A 640 10.23 -46.67 -13.04
CA ARG A 640 11.01 -46.98 -14.26
C ARG A 640 12.17 -47.89 -13.90
N GLY A 641 11.98 -49.11 -14.37
CA GLY A 641 12.84 -50.22 -14.10
C GLY A 641 14.21 -50.19 -14.75
N SER A 642 15.03 -51.00 -14.16
CA SER A 642 16.18 -51.78 -14.66
C SER A 642 17.07 -51.13 -15.75
N GLY A 643 18.30 -50.84 -15.34
CA GLY A 643 19.41 -50.53 -16.24
C GLY A 643 20.64 -50.15 -15.44
N SER A 644 21.43 -51.14 -15.04
CA SER A 644 22.78 -50.98 -14.54
C SER A 644 23.55 -49.94 -15.33
N ILE A 645 24.14 -48.92 -14.64
CA ILE A 645 25.41 -48.26 -14.99
C ILE A 645 25.76 -47.24 -13.90
N ARG A 646 26.90 -47.42 -13.24
CA ARG A 646 27.74 -46.51 -12.45
C ARG A 646 27.05 -45.56 -11.45
N ALA A 647 27.07 -45.95 -10.18
CA ALA A 647 26.48 -45.28 -9.03
C ALA A 647 27.08 -43.89 -8.69
N GLU A 648 28.21 -43.48 -9.17
CA GLU A 648 28.86 -42.20 -8.88
C GLU A 648 28.35 -41.04 -9.75
N SER A 649 27.89 -41.32 -10.97
CA SER A 649 27.36 -40.33 -11.90
C SER A 649 25.89 -39.91 -11.60
N VAL A 650 25.13 -40.80 -10.95
CA VAL A 650 23.70 -40.65 -10.74
C VAL A 650 23.36 -39.74 -9.54
N ALA A 651 24.21 -39.78 -8.50
CA ALA A 651 24.04 -38.88 -7.35
C ALA A 651 24.38 -37.41 -7.69
N ALA A 652 25.47 -37.18 -8.42
CA ALA A 652 25.87 -35.87 -8.89
C ALA A 652 24.84 -35.28 -9.86
N SER A 653 24.34 -36.05 -10.83
CA SER A 653 23.32 -35.59 -11.79
C SER A 653 21.93 -35.41 -11.16
N ARG A 654 21.62 -36.13 -10.07
CA ARG A 654 20.38 -35.90 -9.30
C ARG A 654 20.43 -34.62 -8.46
N VAL A 655 21.57 -34.33 -7.85
CA VAL A 655 21.81 -33.08 -7.11
C VAL A 655 21.82 -31.89 -8.10
N GLU A 656 22.46 -32.04 -9.24
CA GLU A 656 22.51 -31.01 -10.28
C GLU A 656 21.12 -30.80 -10.93
N LYS A 657 20.32 -31.84 -11.11
CA LYS A 657 18.95 -31.76 -11.59
C LYS A 657 18.02 -31.17 -10.52
N ALA A 658 18.18 -31.54 -9.25
CA ALA A 658 17.42 -30.91 -8.16
C ALA A 658 17.81 -29.46 -7.94
N LEU A 659 19.06 -29.06 -8.11
CA LEU A 659 19.52 -27.68 -8.12
C LEU A 659 19.05 -26.91 -9.36
N SER A 660 19.01 -27.56 -10.52
CA SER A 660 18.47 -27.02 -11.76
C SER A 660 16.95 -26.90 -11.71
N ASP A 661 16.24 -27.83 -11.11
CA ASP A 661 14.79 -27.78 -10.90
C ASP A 661 14.42 -26.74 -9.82
N LEU A 662 15.26 -26.55 -8.80
CA LEU A 662 15.16 -25.43 -7.85
C LEU A 662 15.44 -24.10 -8.53
N ALA A 663 16.47 -23.99 -9.38
CA ALA A 663 16.78 -22.77 -10.13
C ALA A 663 15.72 -22.48 -11.20
N SER A 664 15.17 -23.48 -11.88
CA SER A 664 14.10 -23.31 -12.86
C SER A 664 12.73 -23.06 -12.18
N SER A 665 12.49 -23.62 -11.00
CA SER A 665 11.35 -23.29 -10.14
C SER A 665 11.45 -21.87 -9.57
N MET A 666 12.65 -21.41 -9.26
CA MET A 666 12.91 -20.01 -8.88
C MET A 666 12.66 -19.04 -10.04
N ASN A 667 12.90 -19.47 -11.29
CA ASN A 667 12.65 -18.62 -12.47
C ASN A 667 11.19 -18.61 -12.94
N SER A 668 10.36 -19.59 -12.57
CA SER A 668 8.97 -19.72 -13.07
C SER A 668 7.87 -19.31 -12.08
N SER A 669 8.16 -19.16 -10.79
CA SER A 669 7.21 -18.64 -9.82
C SER A 669 7.92 -17.97 -8.65
N PHE A 670 8.51 -16.81 -8.93
CA PHE A 670 9.01 -15.93 -7.89
C PHE A 670 7.84 -15.26 -7.14
N GLN A 671 7.09 -16.05 -6.41
CA GLN A 671 6.42 -15.62 -5.21
C GLN A 671 7.17 -16.28 -4.05
N PRO A 672 8.11 -15.56 -3.40
CA PRO A 672 8.53 -15.99 -2.08
C PRO A 672 7.27 -15.89 -1.23
N ARG A 673 6.62 -17.02 -1.00
CA ARG A 673 5.56 -17.12 -0.01
C ARG A 673 6.17 -16.68 1.31
N ALA A 674 5.89 -15.47 1.73
CA ALA A 674 6.16 -15.03 3.07
C ALA A 674 5.47 -16.04 3.99
N GLY A 675 6.23 -16.72 4.79
CA GLY A 675 5.65 -17.60 5.76
C GLY A 675 6.42 -18.90 5.96
N PRO A 676 5.91 -20.07 5.61
CA PRO A 676 6.30 -21.32 6.27
C PRO A 676 7.79 -21.69 6.14
N GLN A 677 8.47 -21.34 5.06
CA GLN A 677 9.88 -21.78 4.90
C GLN A 677 10.85 -21.15 5.90
N ARG A 678 10.76 -19.85 6.17
CA ARG A 678 11.68 -19.18 7.11
C ARG A 678 11.43 -19.63 8.55
N SER A 679 10.19 -19.79 8.91
CA SER A 679 9.78 -20.29 10.23
C SER A 679 10.19 -21.77 10.45
N TRP A 680 10.08 -22.60 9.41
CA TRP A 680 10.55 -23.99 9.43
C TRP A 680 12.07 -24.09 9.57
N VAL A 681 12.84 -23.18 8.97
CA VAL A 681 14.30 -23.11 9.18
C VAL A 681 14.66 -22.81 10.63
N ILE A 682 13.94 -21.90 11.29
CA ILE A 682 14.15 -21.59 12.71
C ILE A 682 13.82 -22.80 13.58
N GLN A 683 12.70 -23.48 13.30
CA GLN A 683 12.33 -24.71 14.00
C GLN A 683 13.42 -25.80 13.86
N ALA A 684 13.90 -26.01 12.66
CA ALA A 684 14.98 -26.93 12.39
C ALA A 684 16.25 -26.57 13.17
N GLN A 685 16.60 -25.30 13.25
CA GLN A 685 17.75 -24.84 14.05
C GLN A 685 17.58 -25.13 15.55
N ILE A 686 16.36 -24.94 16.09
CA ILE A 686 16.06 -25.25 17.49
C ILE A 686 16.24 -26.74 17.73
N TRP A 687 15.68 -27.61 16.88
CA TRP A 687 15.83 -29.07 16.98
C TRP A 687 17.30 -29.56 16.87
N LEU A 688 18.08 -28.93 15.98
CA LEU A 688 19.51 -29.27 15.81
C LEU A 688 20.34 -28.89 17.03
N ASN A 689 20.11 -27.68 17.62
CA ASN A 689 20.80 -27.28 18.83
C ASN A 689 20.37 -28.13 20.05
N LEU A 690 19.11 -28.55 20.08
CA LEU A 690 18.61 -29.50 21.09
C LEU A 690 19.28 -30.88 20.96
N ALA A 691 19.44 -31.38 19.74
CA ALA A 691 20.15 -32.62 19.48
C ALA A 691 21.61 -32.53 19.93
N GLU A 692 22.32 -31.41 19.68
CA GLU A 692 23.69 -31.19 20.17
C GLU A 692 23.74 -31.16 21.70
N LEU A 693 22.70 -30.63 22.36
CA LEU A 693 22.61 -30.64 23.82
C LEU A 693 22.41 -32.07 24.36
N TYR A 694 21.49 -32.84 23.80
CA TYR A 694 21.26 -34.22 24.17
C TYR A 694 22.52 -35.11 23.99
N LEU A 695 23.30 -34.89 22.93
CA LEU A 695 24.59 -35.55 22.77
C LEU A 695 25.56 -35.20 23.89
N SER A 696 25.58 -33.95 24.36
CA SER A 696 26.41 -33.53 25.51
C SER A 696 25.96 -34.14 26.84
N LEU A 697 24.69 -34.59 26.94
CA LEU A 697 24.12 -35.32 28.06
C LEU A 697 24.25 -36.86 27.90
N ASN A 698 24.90 -37.35 26.83
CA ASN A 698 24.97 -38.77 26.45
C ASN A 698 23.61 -39.44 26.17
N GLN A 699 22.59 -38.66 25.92
CA GLN A 699 21.24 -39.12 25.55
C GLN A 699 21.12 -39.31 24.03
N VAL A 700 21.77 -40.31 23.47
CA VAL A 700 21.90 -40.45 22.02
C VAL A 700 20.55 -40.77 21.31
N ASN A 701 19.63 -41.44 22.00
CA ASN A 701 18.33 -41.79 21.43
C ASN A 701 17.43 -40.54 21.27
N GLU A 702 17.45 -39.65 22.26
CA GLU A 702 16.73 -38.39 22.21
C GLU A 702 17.30 -37.47 21.11
N ALA A 703 18.64 -37.43 21.03
CA ALA A 703 19.32 -36.71 19.96
C ALA A 703 18.91 -37.22 18.56
N GLN A 704 18.80 -38.53 18.40
CA GLN A 704 18.37 -39.14 17.14
C GLN A 704 16.92 -38.77 16.80
N SER A 705 16.01 -38.75 17.78
CA SER A 705 14.64 -38.34 17.58
C SER A 705 14.57 -36.87 17.08
N CYS A 706 15.34 -35.95 17.68
CA CYS A 706 15.43 -34.56 17.24
C CYS A 706 15.96 -34.41 15.80
N VAL A 707 16.99 -35.25 15.44
CA VAL A 707 17.52 -35.25 14.07
C VAL A 707 16.51 -35.82 13.08
N GLN A 708 15.67 -36.76 13.49
CA GLN A 708 14.63 -37.35 12.65
C GLN A 708 13.51 -36.33 12.36
N GLU A 709 13.10 -35.52 13.34
CA GLU A 709 12.16 -34.39 13.12
C GLU A 709 12.72 -33.40 12.11
N THR A 710 13.99 -33.02 12.25
CA THR A 710 14.64 -32.12 11.28
C THR A 710 14.78 -32.72 9.89
N PHE A 711 15.02 -34.04 9.80
CA PHE A 711 15.10 -34.75 8.53
C PHE A 711 13.77 -34.75 7.78
N GLN A 712 12.65 -34.85 8.49
CA GLN A 712 11.32 -34.75 7.89
C GLN A 712 11.08 -33.37 7.28
N LEU A 713 11.62 -32.29 7.91
CA LEU A 713 11.50 -30.93 7.40
C LEU A 713 12.44 -30.66 6.22
N PHE A 714 13.70 -31.06 6.34
CA PHE A 714 14.77 -30.74 5.37
C PHE A 714 15.69 -31.96 5.12
N PRO A 715 15.26 -32.95 4.32
CA PRO A 715 16.00 -34.21 4.15
C PRO A 715 17.39 -34.06 3.53
N HIS A 716 17.62 -32.99 2.74
CA HIS A 716 18.90 -32.74 2.05
C HIS A 716 19.75 -31.63 2.68
N SER A 717 19.41 -31.19 3.89
CA SER A 717 20.17 -30.16 4.57
C SER A 717 21.54 -30.65 5.04
N VAL A 718 22.58 -29.83 4.78
CA VAL A 718 23.95 -30.04 5.29
C VAL A 718 23.98 -30.27 6.79
N TYR A 719 23.21 -29.49 7.52
CA TYR A 719 23.14 -29.52 8.97
C TYR A 719 22.53 -30.84 9.48
N VAL A 720 21.58 -31.42 8.77
CA VAL A 720 20.96 -32.69 9.10
C VAL A 720 21.94 -33.85 8.88
N PHE A 721 22.65 -33.87 7.75
CA PHE A 721 23.72 -34.87 7.50
C PHE A 721 24.82 -34.75 8.54
N PHE A 722 25.25 -33.55 8.88
CA PHE A 722 26.25 -33.30 9.91
C PHE A 722 25.81 -33.82 11.28
N MET A 723 24.60 -33.49 11.73
CA MET A 723 24.11 -33.98 13.03
C MET A 723 23.89 -35.47 13.07
N ARG A 724 23.45 -36.07 11.96
CA ARG A 724 23.36 -37.54 11.83
C ARG A 724 24.73 -38.18 11.96
N GLY A 725 25.75 -37.59 11.34
CA GLY A 725 27.15 -38.04 11.50
C GLY A 725 27.61 -37.97 12.96
N LEU A 726 27.29 -36.88 13.69
CA LEU A 726 27.60 -36.73 15.11
C LEU A 726 26.95 -37.82 15.97
N VAL A 727 25.67 -38.11 15.75
CA VAL A 727 24.95 -39.17 16.47
C VAL A 727 25.61 -40.53 16.25
N LEU A 728 26.00 -40.82 14.99
CA LEU A 728 26.69 -42.08 14.66
C LEU A 728 28.12 -42.12 15.24
N GLU A 729 28.84 -41.03 15.25
CA GLU A 729 30.15 -40.91 15.89
C GLU A 729 30.06 -41.22 17.39
N HIS A 730 29.06 -40.66 18.09
CA HIS A 730 28.82 -40.97 19.52
C HIS A 730 28.41 -42.42 19.78
N ARG A 731 27.81 -43.09 18.78
CA ARG A 731 27.53 -44.54 18.85
C ARG A 731 28.74 -45.43 18.54
N GLY A 732 29.83 -44.83 18.07
CA GLY A 732 31.02 -45.57 17.67
C GLY A 732 30.99 -46.18 16.26
N CYS A 733 29.94 -45.89 15.46
CA CYS A 733 29.79 -46.33 14.06
C CYS A 733 30.60 -45.40 13.14
N LEU A 734 31.94 -45.51 13.17
CA LEU A 734 32.83 -44.54 12.48
C LEU A 734 32.69 -44.57 10.95
N ASN A 735 32.45 -45.76 10.33
CA ASN A 735 32.27 -45.86 8.88
C ASN A 735 31.03 -45.13 8.38
N ASP A 736 29.88 -45.27 9.11
CA ASP A 736 28.64 -44.62 8.75
C ASP A 736 28.69 -43.11 9.02
N ALA A 737 29.38 -42.69 10.10
CA ALA A 737 29.63 -41.31 10.39
C ALA A 737 30.45 -40.63 9.29
N ARG A 738 31.51 -41.31 8.79
CA ARG A 738 32.31 -40.83 7.66
C ARG A 738 31.44 -40.57 6.43
N VAL A 739 30.57 -41.50 6.03
CA VAL A 739 29.67 -41.36 4.88
C VAL A 739 28.73 -40.15 5.06
N CYS A 740 28.21 -39.98 6.30
CA CYS A 740 27.34 -38.82 6.57
C CYS A 740 28.07 -37.48 6.45
N TYR A 741 29.32 -37.40 6.92
CA TYR A 741 30.12 -36.17 6.77
C TYR A 741 30.54 -35.93 5.33
N GLU A 742 30.90 -36.97 4.57
CA GLU A 742 31.17 -36.86 3.13
C GLU A 742 29.94 -36.36 2.35
N ASN A 743 28.73 -36.85 2.69
CA ASN A 743 27.49 -36.36 2.12
C ASN A 743 27.25 -34.89 2.48
N ALA A 744 27.53 -34.48 3.71
CA ALA A 744 27.42 -33.08 4.12
C ALA A 744 28.37 -32.18 3.34
N ILE A 745 29.62 -32.63 3.09
CA ILE A 745 30.63 -31.90 2.33
C ILE A 745 30.27 -31.87 0.84
N SER A 746 29.68 -32.95 0.28
CA SER A 746 29.22 -32.94 -1.12
C SER A 746 28.12 -31.92 -1.39
N VAL A 747 27.26 -31.65 -0.42
CA VAL A 747 26.23 -30.62 -0.53
C VAL A 747 26.83 -29.25 -0.34
N ASN A 748 27.68 -29.05 0.67
CA ASN A 748 28.40 -27.79 0.89
C ASN A 748 29.87 -28.01 1.22
N PRO A 749 30.76 -27.83 0.25
CA PRO A 749 32.21 -28.02 0.45
C PRO A 749 32.83 -27.03 1.47
N ALA A 750 32.19 -25.90 1.72
CA ALA A 750 32.68 -24.91 2.67
C ALA A 750 32.20 -25.13 4.12
N HIS A 751 31.53 -26.23 4.44
CA HIS A 751 31.06 -26.54 5.78
C HIS A 751 32.18 -27.00 6.70
N THR A 752 32.87 -26.06 7.34
CA THR A 752 34.08 -26.30 8.17
C THR A 752 33.87 -27.31 9.31
N LYS A 753 32.69 -27.34 9.92
CA LYS A 753 32.36 -28.27 11.00
C LYS A 753 32.34 -29.73 10.51
N SER A 754 31.81 -29.99 9.30
CA SER A 754 31.83 -31.35 8.73
C SER A 754 33.24 -31.80 8.39
N LEU A 755 34.07 -30.90 7.83
CA LEU A 755 35.50 -31.19 7.57
C LEU A 755 36.26 -31.50 8.86
N TYR A 756 36.02 -30.75 9.93
CA TYR A 756 36.63 -30.94 11.23
C TYR A 756 36.28 -32.31 11.81
N HIS A 757 35.00 -32.67 11.84
CA HIS A 757 34.57 -33.99 12.38
C HIS A 757 34.98 -35.16 11.48
N LEU A 758 35.02 -34.95 10.16
CA LEU A 758 35.60 -35.93 9.24
C LEU A 758 37.07 -36.16 9.55
N GLY A 759 37.85 -35.11 9.82
CA GLY A 759 39.23 -35.19 10.27
C GLY A 759 39.40 -36.00 11.57
N ILE A 760 38.50 -35.81 12.55
CA ILE A 760 38.48 -36.57 13.79
C ILE A 760 38.20 -38.06 13.54
N VAL A 761 37.23 -38.38 12.70
CA VAL A 761 36.85 -39.75 12.38
C VAL A 761 37.98 -40.46 11.66
N LEU A 762 38.62 -39.80 10.69
CA LEU A 762 39.79 -40.39 9.98
C LEU A 762 40.97 -40.58 10.91
N HIS A 763 41.25 -39.67 11.84
CA HIS A 763 42.30 -39.87 12.85
C HIS A 763 42.00 -41.08 13.75
N LYS A 764 40.73 -41.24 14.20
CA LYS A 764 40.29 -42.43 14.96
C LYS A 764 40.39 -43.71 14.15
N MET A 765 40.33 -43.65 12.83
CA MET A 765 40.53 -44.77 11.90
C MET A 765 42.00 -45.03 11.56
N ASN A 766 42.94 -44.25 12.09
CA ASN A 766 44.38 -44.23 11.80
C ASN A 766 44.78 -43.76 10.40
N ASP A 767 43.88 -43.13 9.66
CA ASP A 767 44.17 -42.51 8.36
C ASP A 767 44.73 -41.06 8.52
N ASN A 768 45.85 -40.93 9.25
CA ASN A 768 46.38 -39.65 9.69
C ASN A 768 46.74 -38.69 8.54
N ARG A 769 47.22 -39.20 7.39
CA ARG A 769 47.58 -38.37 6.23
C ARG A 769 46.38 -37.74 5.56
N LEU A 770 45.24 -38.46 5.48
CA LEU A 770 43.98 -37.94 4.98
C LEU A 770 43.39 -36.96 5.96
N ALA A 771 43.45 -37.23 7.25
CA ALA A 771 43.01 -36.35 8.32
C ALA A 771 43.74 -35.02 8.30
N GLU A 772 45.09 -35.03 8.11
CA GLU A 772 45.89 -33.82 7.96
C GLU A 772 45.41 -32.95 6.80
N LYS A 773 45.21 -33.56 5.61
CA LYS A 773 44.76 -32.78 4.43
C LYS A 773 43.41 -32.12 4.67
N ILE A 774 42.41 -32.84 5.16
CA ILE A 774 41.07 -32.32 5.40
C ILE A 774 41.05 -31.27 6.49
N LEU A 775 41.85 -31.43 7.55
CA LEU A 775 41.96 -30.43 8.60
C LEU A 775 42.66 -29.14 8.11
N ARG A 776 43.67 -29.25 7.22
CA ARG A 776 44.26 -28.09 6.55
C ARG A 776 43.25 -27.39 5.67
N ASP A 777 42.41 -28.12 4.93
CA ASP A 777 41.31 -27.53 4.16
C ASP A 777 40.28 -26.80 5.08
N ALA A 778 39.97 -27.40 6.24
CA ALA A 778 39.07 -26.77 7.23
C ALA A 778 39.65 -25.46 7.79
N VAL A 779 40.96 -25.41 8.09
CA VAL A 779 41.67 -24.23 8.59
C VAL A 779 41.79 -23.18 7.49
N ASN A 780 42.03 -23.56 6.25
CA ASN A 780 42.07 -22.61 5.13
C ASN A 780 40.70 -21.96 4.85
N LEU A 781 39.59 -22.71 5.04
CA LEU A 781 38.25 -22.17 4.88
C LEU A 781 37.82 -21.23 6.04
N ASP A 782 38.17 -21.61 7.27
CA ASP A 782 37.93 -20.80 8.46
C ASP A 782 39.15 -20.74 9.39
N PRO A 783 40.05 -19.74 9.16
CA PRO A 783 41.26 -19.60 9.97
C PRO A 783 40.98 -19.31 11.46
N CYS A 784 39.79 -18.88 11.81
CA CYS A 784 39.38 -18.55 13.17
C CYS A 784 38.82 -19.75 13.96
N PHE A 785 38.71 -20.92 13.33
CA PHE A 785 38.12 -22.11 13.99
C PHE A 785 39.15 -22.81 14.85
N HIS A 786 39.33 -22.41 16.09
CA HIS A 786 40.33 -22.90 17.03
C HIS A 786 40.35 -24.43 17.18
N LYS A 787 39.21 -25.11 17.17
CA LYS A 787 39.10 -26.55 17.30
C LYS A 787 39.78 -27.33 16.19
N ALA A 788 39.73 -26.80 14.95
CA ALA A 788 40.42 -27.40 13.81
C ALA A 788 41.93 -27.28 13.97
N TRP A 789 42.43 -26.14 14.49
CA TRP A 789 43.85 -25.96 14.79
C TRP A 789 44.35 -26.93 15.83
N PHE A 790 43.63 -27.14 16.93
CA PHE A 790 43.98 -28.11 17.96
C PHE A 790 44.01 -29.53 17.39
N MET A 791 43.01 -29.93 16.60
CA MET A 791 42.96 -31.28 16.05
C MET A 791 44.04 -31.50 14.99
N LEU A 792 44.37 -30.47 14.19
CA LEU A 792 45.47 -30.50 13.26
C LEU A 792 46.80 -30.69 14.02
N GLY A 793 47.01 -29.98 15.14
CA GLY A 793 48.18 -30.19 16.00
C GLY A 793 48.28 -31.61 16.50
N THR A 794 47.21 -32.23 17.00
CA THR A 794 47.24 -33.64 17.48
C THR A 794 47.51 -34.64 16.34
N VAL A 795 47.02 -34.42 15.13
CA VAL A 795 47.29 -35.24 13.95
C VAL A 795 48.77 -35.10 13.53
N LEU A 796 49.32 -33.89 13.55
CA LEU A 796 50.76 -33.65 13.23
C LEU A 796 51.70 -34.26 14.27
N GLU A 797 51.32 -34.28 15.55
CA GLU A 797 52.07 -35.02 16.59
C GLU A 797 52.09 -36.51 16.25
N SER A 798 50.97 -37.11 15.86
CA SER A 798 50.87 -38.50 15.49
C SER A 798 51.66 -38.84 14.22
N LEU A 799 51.92 -37.84 13.34
CA LEU A 799 52.73 -37.97 12.14
C LEU A 799 54.23 -37.72 12.38
N GLY A 800 54.64 -37.33 13.60
CA GLY A 800 56.00 -37.09 13.99
C GLY A 800 56.54 -35.71 13.59
N GLN A 801 55.67 -34.67 13.50
CA GLN A 801 56.01 -33.27 13.19
C GLN A 801 55.75 -32.36 14.41
N PRO A 802 56.58 -32.40 15.47
CA PRO A 802 56.27 -31.71 16.74
C PRO A 802 56.37 -30.16 16.65
N GLU A 803 57.20 -29.62 15.76
CA GLU A 803 57.35 -28.17 15.59
C GLU A 803 56.08 -27.55 15.01
N ASP A 804 55.56 -28.11 13.91
CA ASP A 804 54.31 -27.66 13.28
C ASP A 804 53.10 -27.88 14.21
N ALA A 805 53.09 -28.99 14.97
CA ALA A 805 52.06 -29.29 15.96
C ALA A 805 52.05 -28.21 17.07
N SER A 806 53.18 -27.83 17.60
CA SER A 806 53.33 -26.76 18.59
C SER A 806 52.79 -25.41 18.11
N ASN A 807 53.12 -25.08 16.84
CA ASN A 807 52.63 -23.83 16.22
C ASN A 807 51.09 -23.85 16.08
N CYS A 808 50.51 -25.00 15.69
CA CYS A 808 49.07 -25.18 15.57
C CYS A 808 48.35 -25.07 16.94
N HIS A 809 48.92 -25.69 18.00
CA HIS A 809 48.37 -25.55 19.34
C HIS A 809 48.45 -24.15 19.91
N MET A 810 49.59 -23.41 19.66
CA MET A 810 49.72 -22.02 20.05
C MET A 810 48.70 -21.12 19.36
N THR A 811 48.48 -21.32 18.05
CA THR A 811 47.47 -20.60 17.27
C THR A 811 46.06 -20.91 17.80
N GLY A 812 45.77 -22.20 18.06
CA GLY A 812 44.52 -22.64 18.65
C GLY A 812 44.20 -21.95 19.98
N ASN A 813 45.19 -21.88 20.90
CA ASN A 813 45.05 -21.18 22.19
C ASN A 813 44.76 -19.69 22.06
N MET A 814 45.46 -19.00 21.13
CA MET A 814 45.23 -17.57 20.89
C MET A 814 43.80 -17.32 20.36
N LEU A 815 43.32 -18.16 19.47
CA LEU A 815 41.97 -18.06 18.91
C LEU A 815 40.88 -18.41 19.93
N GLU A 816 41.10 -19.42 20.80
CA GLU A 816 40.17 -19.81 21.84
C GLU A 816 39.98 -18.67 22.88
N ALA A 817 41.04 -17.94 23.21
CA ALA A 817 40.98 -16.82 24.14
C ALA A 817 39.95 -15.73 23.72
N THR A 818 39.68 -15.60 22.43
CA THR A 818 38.76 -14.59 21.87
C THR A 818 37.50 -15.20 21.27
N CYS A 819 37.25 -16.50 21.48
CA CYS A 819 36.11 -17.20 20.89
C CYS A 819 34.81 -16.91 21.64
N PRO A 820 33.74 -16.40 21.00
CA PRO A 820 32.43 -16.20 21.61
C PRO A 820 31.66 -17.52 21.71
N VAL A 821 30.62 -17.55 22.56
CA VAL A 821 29.73 -18.72 22.75
C VAL A 821 28.95 -19.06 21.47
N ALA A 822 28.60 -18.04 20.68
CA ALA A 822 28.03 -18.20 19.36
C ALA A 822 28.76 -17.27 18.37
N PRO A 823 28.90 -17.66 17.11
CA PRO A 823 29.59 -16.83 16.13
C PRO A 823 28.84 -15.51 15.91
N PHE A 824 29.57 -14.40 15.71
CA PHE A 824 28.99 -13.07 15.54
C PHE A 824 28.08 -12.97 14.30
N ASN A 825 28.23 -13.83 13.31
CA ASN A 825 27.40 -13.90 12.11
C ASN A 825 25.95 -14.36 12.36
N VAL A 826 25.60 -14.79 13.58
CA VAL A 826 24.21 -15.07 14.01
C VAL A 826 23.40 -13.78 14.01
N ILE A 827 24.05 -12.63 14.25
CA ILE A 827 23.40 -11.33 14.23
C ILE A 827 23.25 -10.89 12.76
N GLN A 828 22.00 -10.71 12.35
CA GLN A 828 21.71 -10.26 10.98
C GLN A 828 22.12 -8.79 10.80
N ARG A 829 22.62 -8.45 9.63
CA ARG A 829 22.87 -7.07 9.22
C ARG A 829 21.59 -6.55 8.59
N THR A 830 20.99 -5.54 9.18
CA THR A 830 19.80 -4.86 8.67
C THR A 830 20.17 -3.44 8.27
N LEU A 831 19.57 -2.91 7.22
CA LEU A 831 19.76 -1.51 6.80
C LEU A 831 18.72 -0.57 7.43
N THR A 832 17.73 -1.12 8.10
CA THR A 832 16.66 -0.39 8.80
C THR A 832 16.73 -0.54 10.30
#